data_f57eb34e03043645fbbe051ed786886b
#
_entry.id   f57eb34e03043645fbbe051ed786886b
#
_cell.length_a   1.000
_cell.length_b   1.000
_cell.length_c   1.000
_cell.angle_alpha   90.00
_cell.angle_beta   90.00
_cell.angle_gamma   90.00
#
_symmetry.space_group_name_H-M   'P 1'
#
loop_
_entity.id
_entity.type
_entity.pdbx_description
1 polymer ?
#
loop_
_entity_poly.entity_id
_entity_poly.type
_entity_poly.pdbx_seq_one_letter_code
_entity_poly.pdbx_strand_id
1 'polypeptide(L)'
;MTEDDTNSVPNPKTGIVPVSIESEMSSSYLDYAMSVIVSRAIPDVRDGLKPVHRRILYSMNQMGLDHNKPYRKSARVVGDVIGKYHPHGDSAVYESLVRMAQSFSMRAPLVDGQGNFGSIDGDRPAAMRYTECRLDKITTLMLEDIDKDCIAYQENYDGSESEPSVLPSKFPNLLINGAGGIAVGMATNIPPHNLTEVIDGCVAILRNPNTTEEELNAIIPGPDFPTGGMIIGRTGIRSAQQTGRGSVIVRGKAEIETQNNRNSIIITEIPYQVNKSNLIEKIADLVREKKIEGIADIRDVSDRHGIRVIVELKKDAESDVILNQLYKFTPLQSSFGCNMVTLNSGKPELLSLRQIIDAFLEFRVEIVVKRTTYLLNKSRDRAHVLVGLAIAIANIDEIISVIRSSPDPASARDYMLKKKWIPKNVDSLIKLIDDPRHKIAEDGSYMLSIEQVQAILDLRLQRLTAIGRDEIEKELNSIGQDIKKYLEILSNRQVLDNIIEEELNNSKDSFGNPRRTEIMDIELDVDDEDLIPKQDVVITVSHKGYIKRVPLSTYRSQRRGGKGRAGMSTRDEDFVTQIFVENTHTPILFFSSTGIVYKMKGYKLPQGTPQSKGKAMINLLPLSEGENITTIMPLPENEEEWENLLLMFATENGNVRKNKLSDFVDVRSNGKIAMKLQDDDKIKSVETCTDNDDILITTSKGQCIRFRVKDVRLFVGRSSTGVRGIKLAKDNRVISATIINALNATTEERLAYIKMSKAVRGDLEQEVEINEDSIEDADPTVLSDEKYAEMGASEQFILSISNNGFGKRTSTYEYRVTGRGGKGIIAMVVNERNGDLSDSFPVDPSNQIILVTDKGKLIRCPVDDIRIASRSTQGVKIFDIDNEEQVVSVERLGDIEADDDSEADHIEDLDDE
;
A
#
# COMPACT_ATOMS: atom_id res chain seq x y z
N MET A 1 48.76 6.78 28.45
CA MET A 1 49.64 7.53 29.31
C MET A 1 49.43 9.00 28.87
N THR A 2 48.71 9.79 29.65
CA THR A 2 48.75 10.14 31.05
C THR A 2 47.33 10.38 31.54
N GLU A 3 47.00 9.77 32.65
CA GLU A 3 45.87 10.06 33.53
C GLU A 3 46.09 11.47 34.12
N ASP A 4 45.08 12.34 33.95
CA ASP A 4 44.88 13.51 34.78
C ASP A 4 43.58 13.36 35.54
N ASP A 5 43.65 12.56 36.62
CA ASP A 5 42.71 12.59 37.75
C ASP A 5 42.88 13.91 38.49
N THR A 6 42.19 14.95 38.07
CA THR A 6 42.03 16.14 38.90
C THR A 6 40.91 15.97 39.90
N ASN A 7 41.16 15.23 40.96
CA ASN A 7 40.46 15.30 42.22
C ASN A 7 40.56 16.78 42.75
N SER A 8 39.57 17.60 42.39
CA SER A 8 39.48 18.98 42.92
C SER A 8 39.06 18.98 44.39
N VAL A 9 40.05 19.09 45.28
CA VAL A 9 39.85 19.28 46.69
C VAL A 9 39.07 20.60 46.92
N PRO A 10 37.93 20.61 47.71
CA PRO A 10 37.16 21.82 47.95
C PRO A 10 38.04 22.91 48.59
N ASN A 11 37.98 24.12 48.02
CA ASN A 11 38.69 25.27 48.61
C ASN A 11 37.97 25.67 49.92
N PRO A 12 38.59 25.49 51.08
CA PRO A 12 37.94 25.66 52.40
C PRO A 12 37.57 27.12 52.74
N LYS A 13 37.87 28.08 51.84
CA LYS A 13 37.68 29.52 52.15
C LYS A 13 36.47 30.15 51.45
N THR A 14 35.85 29.52 50.46
CA THR A 14 34.75 30.13 49.65
C THR A 14 33.48 29.32 49.59
N GLY A 15 33.48 28.04 50.01
CA GLY A 15 32.33 27.16 49.89
C GLY A 15 31.97 26.85 48.43
N ILE A 16 32.77 27.30 47.46
CA ILE A 16 32.54 27.10 46.02
C ILE A 16 33.33 25.86 45.55
N VAL A 17 32.63 24.86 45.05
CA VAL A 17 33.22 23.67 44.43
C VAL A 17 33.25 23.93 42.95
N PRO A 18 34.45 23.89 42.28
CA PRO A 18 34.55 23.99 40.86
C PRO A 18 33.99 22.70 40.22
N VAL A 19 33.01 22.83 39.33
CA VAL A 19 32.45 21.73 38.56
C VAL A 19 32.75 21.98 37.08
N SER A 20 33.22 20.96 36.37
CA SER A 20 33.42 21.04 34.92
C SER A 20 32.06 21.26 34.25
N ILE A 21 31.99 22.20 33.31
CA ILE A 21 30.79 22.46 32.52
C ILE A 21 30.32 21.22 31.74
N GLU A 22 31.27 20.39 31.31
CA GLU A 22 30.97 19.14 30.59
C GLU A 22 30.29 18.12 31.52
N SER A 23 30.79 17.98 32.75
CA SER A 23 30.21 17.11 33.76
C SER A 23 28.81 17.57 34.18
N GLU A 24 28.63 18.87 34.43
CA GLU A 24 27.33 19.45 34.81
C GLU A 24 26.33 19.33 33.66
N MET A 25 26.70 19.66 32.41
CA MET A 25 25.85 19.51 31.27
C MET A 25 25.46 18.04 31.02
N SER A 26 26.40 17.11 31.14
CA SER A 26 26.15 15.69 30.97
C SER A 26 25.17 15.15 32.01
N SER A 27 25.35 15.51 33.30
CA SER A 27 24.44 15.12 34.39
C SER A 27 23.07 15.73 34.21
N SER A 28 22.99 17.05 34.01
CA SER A 28 21.73 17.78 33.85
C SER A 28 20.93 17.32 32.62
N TYR A 29 21.65 17.02 31.49
CA TYR A 29 21.00 16.49 30.30
C TYR A 29 20.49 15.07 30.52
N LEU A 30 21.22 14.22 31.23
CA LEU A 30 20.80 12.88 31.57
C LEU A 30 19.55 12.93 32.47
N ASP A 31 19.53 13.78 33.51
CA ASP A 31 18.39 13.96 34.39
C ASP A 31 17.16 14.47 33.65
N TYR A 32 17.35 15.42 32.73
CA TYR A 32 16.29 15.91 31.86
C TYR A 32 15.76 14.79 30.94
N ALA A 33 16.66 14.03 30.29
CA ALA A 33 16.29 12.93 29.44
C ALA A 33 15.52 11.86 30.20
N MET A 34 15.98 11.47 31.38
CA MET A 34 15.30 10.53 32.29
C MET A 34 13.89 11.03 32.68
N SER A 35 13.77 12.30 33.05
CA SER A 35 12.49 12.90 33.38
C SER A 35 11.53 12.89 32.19
N VAL A 36 11.97 13.22 30.96
CA VAL A 36 11.13 13.20 29.76
C VAL A 36 10.73 11.78 29.40
N ILE A 37 11.60 10.79 29.55
CA ILE A 37 11.32 9.39 29.25
C ILE A 37 10.32 8.82 30.25
N VAL A 38 10.63 8.86 31.55
CA VAL A 38 9.89 8.15 32.59
C VAL A 38 8.64 8.93 33.03
N SER A 39 8.75 10.28 33.18
CA SER A 39 7.68 11.08 33.76
C SER A 39 6.83 11.88 32.78
N ARG A 40 7.01 11.70 31.47
CA ARG A 40 6.24 12.49 30.48
C ARG A 40 5.79 11.74 29.23
N ALA A 41 6.71 11.14 28.44
CA ALA A 41 6.45 10.77 27.05
C ALA A 41 6.07 9.30 26.85
N ILE A 42 6.66 8.39 27.64
CA ILE A 42 6.49 6.95 27.46
C ILE A 42 5.40 6.42 28.40
N PRO A 43 4.45 5.60 27.92
CA PRO A 43 3.40 5.01 28.74
C PRO A 43 3.93 3.86 29.60
N ASP A 44 3.32 3.61 30.75
CA ASP A 44 3.55 2.42 31.56
C ASP A 44 2.84 1.20 30.94
N VAL A 45 3.51 0.06 30.84
CA VAL A 45 2.97 -1.18 30.24
C VAL A 45 1.73 -1.69 30.99
N ARG A 46 1.63 -1.45 32.31
CA ARG A 46 0.61 -1.98 33.20
C ARG A 46 -0.77 -1.34 32.98
N ASP A 47 -0.83 0.01 32.86
CA ASP A 47 -2.09 0.73 32.67
C ASP A 47 -2.20 1.46 31.31
N GLY A 48 -1.14 1.48 30.53
CA GLY A 48 -1.10 2.12 29.22
C GLY A 48 -1.17 3.64 29.23
N LEU A 49 -0.96 4.27 30.38
CA LEU A 49 -1.12 5.69 30.56
C LEU A 49 0.22 6.42 30.73
N LYS A 50 0.25 7.64 30.21
CA LYS A 50 1.26 8.63 30.60
C LYS A 50 0.86 9.28 31.92
N PRO A 51 1.79 9.86 32.68
CA PRO A 51 1.47 10.51 33.94
C PRO A 51 0.33 11.53 33.86
N VAL A 52 0.29 12.37 32.82
CA VAL A 52 -0.78 13.36 32.65
C VAL A 52 -2.16 12.72 32.50
N HIS A 53 -2.29 11.65 31.74
CA HIS A 53 -3.56 10.93 31.57
C HIS A 53 -4.00 10.30 32.91
N ARG A 54 -3.09 9.64 33.60
CA ARG A 54 -3.34 9.03 34.92
C ARG A 54 -3.83 10.05 35.94
N ARG A 55 -3.17 11.22 36.02
CA ARG A 55 -3.54 12.33 36.91
C ARG A 55 -4.92 12.89 36.59
N ILE A 56 -5.28 13.02 35.31
CA ILE A 56 -6.60 13.47 34.88
C ILE A 56 -7.67 12.48 35.34
N LEU A 57 -7.53 11.19 35.04
CA LEU A 57 -8.52 10.18 35.42
C LEU A 57 -8.63 10.04 36.95
N TYR A 58 -7.51 10.11 37.66
CA TYR A 58 -7.49 10.05 39.11
C TYR A 58 -8.18 11.29 39.74
N SER A 59 -7.88 12.50 39.28
CA SER A 59 -8.56 13.72 39.73
C SER A 59 -10.07 13.65 39.49
N MET A 60 -10.50 13.19 38.30
CA MET A 60 -11.91 13.02 37.99
C MET A 60 -12.60 12.03 38.94
N ASN A 61 -11.92 10.92 39.28
CA ASN A 61 -12.41 9.95 40.26
C ASN A 61 -12.53 10.57 41.67
N GLN A 62 -11.50 11.32 42.12
CA GLN A 62 -11.54 12.00 43.43
C GLN A 62 -12.65 13.05 43.49
N MET A 63 -12.97 13.69 42.36
CA MET A 63 -14.10 14.63 42.25
C MET A 63 -15.47 13.93 42.14
N GLY A 64 -15.52 12.59 42.08
CA GLY A 64 -16.74 11.81 41.97
C GLY A 64 -17.46 12.03 40.63
N LEU A 65 -16.70 12.18 39.53
CA LEU A 65 -17.23 12.42 38.18
C LEU A 65 -17.47 11.10 37.42
N ASP A 66 -18.18 10.16 38.07
CA ASP A 66 -18.50 8.86 37.46
C ASP A 66 -19.43 9.01 36.25
N HIS A 67 -19.45 8.00 35.40
CA HIS A 67 -20.25 7.96 34.17
C HIS A 67 -21.75 8.17 34.36
N ASN A 68 -22.29 7.89 35.56
CA ASN A 68 -23.70 8.06 35.94
C ASN A 68 -23.99 9.39 36.67
N LYS A 69 -22.98 10.26 36.82
CA LYS A 69 -23.10 11.57 37.48
C LYS A 69 -23.23 12.68 36.43
N PRO A 70 -23.74 13.86 36.82
CA PRO A 70 -23.81 15.01 35.92
C PRO A 70 -22.43 15.46 35.44
N TYR A 71 -22.38 15.93 34.18
CA TYR A 71 -21.18 16.53 33.60
C TYR A 71 -20.71 17.74 34.42
N ARG A 72 -19.40 17.99 34.37
CA ARG A 72 -18.78 19.19 34.98
C ARG A 72 -17.91 19.89 33.95
N LYS A 73 -17.75 21.20 34.09
CA LYS A 73 -16.89 22.01 33.22
C LYS A 73 -15.47 21.43 33.16
N SER A 74 -14.93 21.27 31.99
CA SER A 74 -13.55 20.77 31.78
C SER A 74 -12.52 21.65 32.50
N ALA A 75 -12.75 22.97 32.55
CA ALA A 75 -11.90 23.91 33.27
C ALA A 75 -11.75 23.57 34.77
N ARG A 76 -12.75 22.96 35.40
CA ARG A 76 -12.67 22.54 36.79
C ARG A 76 -11.74 21.34 36.97
N VAL A 77 -11.82 20.38 36.06
CA VAL A 77 -10.92 19.21 36.09
C VAL A 77 -9.49 19.65 35.82
N VAL A 78 -9.27 20.48 34.79
CA VAL A 78 -7.94 21.01 34.45
C VAL A 78 -7.34 21.79 35.64
N GLY A 79 -8.14 22.64 36.29
CA GLY A 79 -7.68 23.40 37.45
C GLY A 79 -7.30 22.52 38.65
N ASP A 80 -8.07 21.46 38.93
CA ASP A 80 -7.77 20.51 40.02
C ASP A 80 -6.49 19.72 39.72
N VAL A 81 -6.32 19.24 38.48
CA VAL A 81 -5.12 18.51 38.05
C VAL A 81 -3.86 19.36 38.16
N ILE A 82 -3.90 20.61 37.70
CA ILE A 82 -2.73 21.51 37.78
C ILE A 82 -2.41 21.87 39.23
N GLY A 83 -3.44 22.17 39.99
CA GLY A 83 -3.25 22.60 41.38
C GLY A 83 -2.71 21.50 42.28
N LYS A 84 -3.07 20.23 42.03
CA LYS A 84 -2.71 19.13 42.93
C LYS A 84 -1.61 18.21 42.42
N TYR A 85 -1.58 17.96 41.13
CA TYR A 85 -0.78 16.81 40.60
C TYR A 85 0.19 17.18 39.47
N HIS A 86 -0.14 18.15 38.60
CA HIS A 86 0.61 18.35 37.34
C HIS A 86 1.00 19.82 37.15
N PRO A 87 2.19 20.25 37.59
CA PRO A 87 2.62 21.67 37.62
C PRO A 87 3.08 22.15 36.24
N HIS A 88 2.22 22.02 35.21
CA HIS A 88 2.48 22.40 33.82
C HIS A 88 1.32 23.24 33.27
N GLY A 89 1.47 23.75 32.03
CA GLY A 89 0.45 24.62 31.41
C GLY A 89 -0.92 23.92 31.22
N ASP A 90 -1.97 24.71 31.41
CA ASP A 90 -3.37 24.28 31.31
C ASP A 90 -3.73 23.70 29.95
N SER A 91 -3.17 24.26 28.88
CA SER A 91 -3.40 23.78 27.52
C SER A 91 -2.98 22.32 27.32
N ALA A 92 -1.83 21.90 27.86
CA ALA A 92 -1.33 20.53 27.75
C ALA A 92 -2.24 19.52 28.45
N VAL A 93 -2.76 19.89 29.66
CA VAL A 93 -3.70 19.07 30.42
C VAL A 93 -5.04 18.99 29.67
N TYR A 94 -5.54 20.13 29.16
CA TYR A 94 -6.80 20.18 28.44
C TYR A 94 -6.74 19.38 27.13
N GLU A 95 -5.68 19.52 26.32
CA GLU A 95 -5.50 18.75 25.10
C GLU A 95 -5.43 17.24 25.37
N SER A 96 -4.79 16.82 26.45
CA SER A 96 -4.77 15.43 26.88
C SER A 96 -6.16 14.91 27.26
N LEU A 97 -6.93 15.71 27.99
CA LEU A 97 -8.33 15.41 28.35
C LEU A 97 -9.20 15.31 27.09
N VAL A 98 -9.06 16.26 26.17
CA VAL A 98 -9.78 16.29 24.90
C VAL A 98 -9.49 15.02 24.08
N ARG A 99 -8.22 14.63 23.94
CA ARG A 99 -7.85 13.44 23.21
C ARG A 99 -8.48 12.17 23.79
N MET A 100 -8.59 12.05 25.11
CA MET A 100 -9.25 10.92 25.77
C MET A 100 -10.77 10.86 25.53
N ALA A 101 -11.39 11.97 25.09
CA ALA A 101 -12.81 12.03 24.75
C ALA A 101 -13.10 11.85 23.25
N GLN A 102 -12.09 11.86 22.37
CA GLN A 102 -12.27 11.79 20.92
C GLN A 102 -12.41 10.35 20.44
N SER A 103 -13.56 10.00 19.87
CA SER A 103 -13.85 8.66 19.33
C SER A 103 -13.05 8.31 18.07
N PHE A 104 -12.49 9.30 17.35
CA PHE A 104 -11.59 9.12 16.22
C PHE A 104 -10.11 9.03 16.62
N SER A 105 -9.77 9.38 17.88
CA SER A 105 -8.41 9.29 18.43
C SER A 105 -8.22 8.04 19.30
N MET A 106 -9.25 7.64 20.03
CA MET A 106 -9.23 6.52 20.98
C MET A 106 -10.14 5.40 20.48
N ARG A 107 -9.65 4.16 20.50
CA ARG A 107 -10.47 2.97 20.14
C ARG A 107 -11.56 2.71 21.19
N ALA A 108 -11.24 3.01 22.45
CA ALA A 108 -12.15 3.03 23.58
C ALA A 108 -11.93 4.34 24.36
N PRO A 109 -12.73 5.38 24.13
CA PRO A 109 -12.63 6.66 24.86
C PRO A 109 -12.71 6.46 26.38
N LEU A 110 -11.88 7.20 27.12
CA LEU A 110 -11.82 7.14 28.57
C LEU A 110 -12.59 8.28 29.26
N VAL A 111 -12.91 9.31 28.52
CA VAL A 111 -13.66 10.48 28.97
C VAL A 111 -14.91 10.62 28.11
N ASP A 112 -16.05 10.82 28.77
CA ASP A 112 -17.31 11.18 28.14
C ASP A 112 -17.43 12.70 28.11
N GLY A 113 -17.38 13.27 26.90
CA GLY A 113 -17.36 14.72 26.68
C GLY A 113 -18.67 15.26 26.13
N GLN A 114 -19.10 16.41 26.64
CA GLN A 114 -20.26 17.17 26.16
C GLN A 114 -19.82 18.52 25.62
N GLY A 115 -20.16 18.82 24.36
CA GLY A 115 -19.75 20.03 23.66
C GLY A 115 -18.80 19.72 22.48
N ASN A 116 -18.08 20.74 22.02
CA ASN A 116 -17.12 20.58 20.91
C ASN A 116 -15.74 20.16 21.45
N PHE A 117 -15.38 18.90 21.25
CA PHE A 117 -14.08 18.32 21.58
C PHE A 117 -13.17 18.17 20.33
N GLY A 118 -13.42 18.99 19.28
CA GLY A 118 -12.70 18.90 18.01
C GLY A 118 -13.36 17.91 17.04
N SER A 119 -12.87 17.90 15.81
CA SER A 119 -13.36 17.03 14.74
C SER A 119 -12.23 16.34 13.98
N ILE A 120 -12.59 15.36 13.17
CA ILE A 120 -11.66 14.68 12.27
C ILE A 120 -11.16 15.61 11.15
N ASP A 121 -11.83 16.74 10.94
CA ASP A 121 -11.43 17.82 10.03
C ASP A 121 -10.28 18.67 10.58
N GLY A 122 -9.87 18.41 11.83
CA GLY A 122 -8.82 19.16 12.50
C GLY A 122 -9.32 20.44 13.20
N ASP A 123 -10.62 20.61 13.35
CA ASP A 123 -11.16 21.69 14.14
C ASP A 123 -10.67 21.59 15.58
N ARG A 124 -10.28 22.72 16.12
CA ARG A 124 -9.85 22.81 17.52
C ARG A 124 -11.03 22.63 18.46
N PRO A 125 -10.83 22.00 19.61
CA PRO A 125 -11.86 21.94 20.64
C PRO A 125 -12.23 23.35 21.10
N ALA A 126 -13.47 23.52 21.55
CA ALA A 126 -13.87 24.75 22.18
C ALA A 126 -13.09 24.97 23.48
N ALA A 127 -12.94 26.23 23.93
CA ALA A 127 -12.24 26.53 25.19
C ALA A 127 -12.84 25.74 26.35
N MET A 128 -12.01 25.31 27.31
CA MET A 128 -12.37 24.43 28.44
C MET A 128 -13.49 24.97 29.32
N ARG A 129 -13.79 26.27 29.27
CA ARG A 129 -14.94 26.89 29.96
C ARG A 129 -16.30 26.56 29.33
N TYR A 130 -16.32 26.13 28.06
CA TYR A 130 -17.55 25.77 27.34
C TYR A 130 -17.81 24.27 27.37
N THR A 131 -16.76 23.44 27.29
CA THR A 131 -16.87 21.98 27.28
C THR A 131 -17.12 21.42 28.67
N GLU A 132 -17.79 20.28 28.73
CA GLU A 132 -18.08 19.57 29.97
C GLU A 132 -17.65 18.10 29.79
N CYS A 133 -17.25 17.46 30.91
CA CYS A 133 -16.77 16.10 30.89
C CYS A 133 -17.14 15.33 32.16
N ARG A 134 -17.08 14.01 32.04
CA ARG A 134 -17.14 13.01 33.10
C ARG A 134 -16.37 11.77 32.68
N LEU A 135 -16.13 10.82 33.57
CA LEU A 135 -15.51 9.54 33.22
C LEU A 135 -16.44 8.75 32.29
N ASP A 136 -15.86 8.10 31.29
CA ASP A 136 -16.59 7.12 30.49
C ASP A 136 -16.83 5.84 31.30
N LYS A 137 -17.84 5.04 30.91
CA LYS A 137 -18.21 3.80 31.60
C LYS A 137 -17.05 2.81 31.65
N ILE A 138 -16.25 2.68 30.58
CA ILE A 138 -15.10 1.76 30.53
C ILE A 138 -14.00 2.17 31.54
N THR A 139 -13.88 3.43 31.86
CA THR A 139 -12.85 3.94 32.77
C THR A 139 -13.05 3.46 34.19
N THR A 140 -14.30 3.08 34.56
CA THR A 140 -14.54 2.44 35.86
C THR A 140 -13.71 1.19 36.06
N LEU A 141 -13.43 0.42 34.98
CA LEU A 141 -12.58 -0.77 35.02
C LEU A 141 -11.09 -0.46 35.26
N MET A 142 -10.67 0.77 35.00
CA MET A 142 -9.30 1.22 35.30
C MET A 142 -9.12 1.70 36.75
N LEU A 143 -10.19 2.18 37.36
CA LEU A 143 -10.19 2.82 38.68
C LEU A 143 -10.75 1.92 39.77
N GLU A 144 -11.45 0.85 39.41
CA GLU A 144 -11.99 -0.12 40.35
C GLU A 144 -10.87 -0.73 41.20
N ASP A 145 -11.14 -0.92 42.45
CA ASP A 145 -10.20 -1.40 43.50
C ASP A 145 -9.09 -0.41 43.94
N ILE A 146 -9.07 0.82 43.43
CA ILE A 146 -8.04 1.83 43.78
C ILE A 146 -7.96 2.11 45.26
N ASP A 147 -9.07 1.96 45.98
CA ASP A 147 -9.22 2.16 47.43
C ASP A 147 -8.86 0.93 48.28
N LYS A 148 -8.41 -0.16 47.66
CA LYS A 148 -8.14 -1.44 48.32
C LYS A 148 -6.65 -1.76 48.48
N ASP A 149 -5.83 -0.71 48.65
CA ASP A 149 -4.38 -0.82 48.86
C ASP A 149 -3.65 -1.77 47.89
N CYS A 150 -4.15 -1.84 46.64
CA CYS A 150 -3.61 -2.72 45.62
C CYS A 150 -2.52 -2.09 44.78
N ILE A 151 -2.31 -0.77 44.85
CA ILE A 151 -1.33 0.00 44.10
C ILE A 151 -0.45 0.84 45.02
N ALA A 152 0.73 1.23 44.54
CA ALA A 152 1.59 2.15 45.28
C ALA A 152 1.22 3.59 44.98
N TYR A 153 1.31 4.44 46.00
CA TYR A 153 1.16 5.89 45.91
C TYR A 153 2.52 6.57 46.06
N GLN A 154 2.65 7.71 45.40
CA GLN A 154 3.82 8.57 45.49
C GLN A 154 3.37 9.99 45.83
N GLU A 155 4.26 10.76 46.47
CA GLU A 155 3.99 12.17 46.72
C GLU A 155 3.94 12.96 45.41
N ASN A 156 3.09 13.98 45.36
CA ASN A 156 3.04 14.92 44.26
C ASN A 156 4.30 15.80 44.23
N TYR A 157 4.35 16.78 43.31
CA TYR A 157 5.49 17.66 43.11
C TYR A 157 5.90 18.54 44.34
N ASP A 158 5.00 18.78 45.31
CA ASP A 158 5.24 19.60 46.49
C ASP A 158 5.03 18.84 47.84
N GLY A 159 4.73 17.54 47.76
CA GLY A 159 4.52 16.68 48.93
C GLY A 159 3.19 16.94 49.68
N SER A 160 2.29 17.76 49.13
CA SER A 160 1.00 18.08 49.77
C SER A 160 -0.09 17.04 49.54
N GLU A 161 0.00 16.31 48.43
CA GLU A 161 -0.99 15.32 48.02
C GLU A 161 -0.28 14.04 47.58
N SER A 162 -1.01 12.94 47.53
CA SER A 162 -0.52 11.66 47.01
C SER A 162 -1.24 11.28 45.72
N GLU A 163 -0.48 10.77 44.74
CA GLU A 163 -1.01 10.30 43.48
C GLU A 163 -0.65 8.82 43.25
N PRO A 164 -1.48 8.07 42.52
CA PRO A 164 -1.17 6.68 42.23
C PRO A 164 -0.03 6.56 41.20
N SER A 165 0.93 5.66 41.45
CA SER A 165 2.01 5.39 40.53
C SER A 165 1.52 4.70 39.22
N VAL A 166 0.40 3.93 39.33
CA VAL A 166 -0.24 3.21 38.24
C VAL A 166 -1.72 2.99 38.61
N LEU A 167 -2.61 2.87 37.62
CA LEU A 167 -4.01 2.51 37.88
C LEU A 167 -4.21 0.99 37.87
N PRO A 168 -5.13 0.43 38.67
CA PRO A 168 -5.36 -1.03 38.78
C PRO A 168 -6.17 -1.59 37.60
N SER A 169 -5.89 -1.19 36.38
CA SER A 169 -6.66 -1.48 35.16
C SER A 169 -7.03 -2.96 35.01
N LYS A 170 -8.32 -3.25 34.79
CA LYS A 170 -8.83 -4.61 34.55
C LYS A 170 -8.73 -5.07 33.09
N PHE A 171 -8.34 -4.19 32.18
CA PHE A 171 -8.14 -4.49 30.77
C PHE A 171 -6.82 -3.87 30.26
N PRO A 172 -6.19 -4.46 29.23
CA PRO A 172 -4.89 -4.02 28.70
C PRO A 172 -5.01 -2.75 27.85
N ASN A 173 -5.25 -1.61 28.51
CA ASN A 173 -5.50 -0.33 27.86
C ASN A 173 -4.40 0.09 26.89
N LEU A 174 -3.15 -0.28 27.14
CA LEU A 174 -2.03 0.02 26.24
C LEU A 174 -2.25 -0.52 24.84
N LEU A 175 -2.71 -1.77 24.71
CA LEU A 175 -2.97 -2.41 23.43
C LEU A 175 -4.29 -1.92 22.82
N ILE A 176 -5.32 -1.69 23.63
CA ILE A 176 -6.65 -1.30 23.14
C ILE A 176 -6.63 0.11 22.57
N ASN A 177 -6.07 1.07 23.28
CA ASN A 177 -6.05 2.47 22.86
C ASN A 177 -4.75 2.87 22.13
N GLY A 178 -3.72 2.04 22.23
CA GLY A 178 -2.40 2.42 21.75
C GLY A 178 -1.80 3.59 22.51
N ALA A 179 -0.63 4.01 22.10
CA ALA A 179 0.02 5.20 22.63
C ALA A 179 1.04 5.77 21.64
N GLY A 180 1.16 7.07 21.56
CA GLY A 180 2.20 7.74 20.79
C GLY A 180 2.92 8.77 21.63
N GLY A 181 4.26 8.86 21.55
CA GLY A 181 5.04 9.82 22.32
C GLY A 181 6.47 9.95 21.81
N ILE A 182 7.01 11.15 21.92
CA ILE A 182 8.41 11.46 21.53
C ILE A 182 9.14 11.85 22.81
N ALA A 183 10.19 11.10 23.14
CA ALA A 183 11.09 11.37 24.26
C ALA A 183 12.47 11.76 23.74
N VAL A 184 13.42 11.94 24.64
CA VAL A 184 14.81 12.19 24.27
C VAL A 184 15.47 10.86 23.86
N GLY A 185 15.96 10.79 22.62
CA GLY A 185 16.64 9.62 22.09
C GLY A 185 15.75 8.42 21.75
N MET A 186 14.44 8.48 22.04
CA MET A 186 13.49 7.40 21.69
C MET A 186 12.08 7.93 21.47
N ALA A 187 11.27 7.16 20.78
CA ALA A 187 9.87 7.44 20.57
C ALA A 187 9.06 6.16 20.75
N THR A 188 7.79 6.31 21.10
CA THR A 188 6.84 5.21 21.13
C THR A 188 5.70 5.49 20.16
N ASN A 189 5.24 4.46 19.46
CA ASN A 189 4.06 4.52 18.62
C ASN A 189 3.39 3.14 18.57
N ILE A 190 2.46 2.91 19.46
CA ILE A 190 1.78 1.64 19.66
C ILE A 190 0.41 1.74 19.00
N PRO A 191 0.08 0.86 18.03
CA PRO A 191 -1.22 0.88 17.38
C PRO A 191 -2.34 0.40 18.31
N PRO A 192 -3.56 0.94 18.16
CA PRO A 192 -4.73 0.42 18.87
C PRO A 192 -5.17 -0.93 18.31
N HIS A 193 -5.80 -1.75 19.19
CA HIS A 193 -6.29 -3.09 18.85
C HIS A 193 -7.74 -3.28 19.32
N ASN A 194 -8.39 -4.32 18.81
CA ASN A 194 -9.74 -4.67 19.22
C ASN A 194 -9.76 -5.24 20.64
N LEU A 195 -10.67 -4.74 21.48
CA LEU A 195 -10.79 -5.15 22.89
C LEU A 195 -11.09 -6.64 23.02
N THR A 196 -12.02 -7.17 22.22
CA THR A 196 -12.41 -8.58 22.25
C THR A 196 -11.24 -9.49 21.93
N GLU A 197 -10.51 -9.19 20.84
CA GLU A 197 -9.38 -9.99 20.39
C GLU A 197 -8.23 -9.98 21.40
N VAL A 198 -7.91 -8.81 21.98
CA VAL A 198 -6.84 -8.69 22.97
C VAL A 198 -7.19 -9.44 24.25
N ILE A 199 -8.45 -9.35 24.71
CA ILE A 199 -8.89 -10.12 25.89
C ILE A 199 -8.84 -11.63 25.59
N ASP A 200 -9.29 -12.06 24.41
CA ASP A 200 -9.21 -13.47 24.02
C ASP A 200 -7.76 -13.97 23.97
N GLY A 201 -6.84 -13.13 23.52
CA GLY A 201 -5.39 -13.39 23.57
C GLY A 201 -4.86 -13.51 25.00
N CYS A 202 -5.28 -12.63 25.91
CA CYS A 202 -4.94 -12.70 27.33
C CYS A 202 -5.45 -14.01 27.97
N VAL A 203 -6.69 -14.38 27.70
CA VAL A 203 -7.32 -15.61 28.20
C VAL A 203 -6.63 -16.84 27.63
N ALA A 204 -6.24 -16.85 26.36
CA ALA A 204 -5.51 -17.95 25.74
C ALA A 204 -4.16 -18.18 26.43
N ILE A 205 -3.40 -17.12 26.71
CA ILE A 205 -2.12 -17.20 27.42
C ILE A 205 -2.32 -17.64 28.88
N LEU A 206 -3.36 -17.15 29.54
CA LEU A 206 -3.66 -17.51 30.94
C LEU A 206 -3.97 -19.01 31.09
N ARG A 207 -4.71 -19.57 30.12
CA ARG A 207 -5.04 -20.99 30.06
C ARG A 207 -3.86 -21.87 29.65
N ASN A 208 -3.06 -21.40 28.71
CA ASN A 208 -1.88 -22.11 28.21
C ASN A 208 -0.68 -21.15 28.09
N PRO A 209 0.21 -21.12 29.09
CA PRO A 209 1.42 -20.27 29.02
C PRO A 209 2.35 -20.56 27.83
N ASN A 210 2.21 -21.74 27.19
CA ASN A 210 3.02 -22.14 26.03
C ASN A 210 2.33 -21.83 24.69
N THR A 211 1.28 -21.02 24.69
CA THR A 211 0.64 -20.52 23.44
C THR A 211 1.70 -19.93 22.52
N THR A 212 1.75 -20.40 21.29
CA THR A 212 2.73 -19.95 20.29
C THR A 212 2.39 -18.56 19.77
N GLU A 213 3.37 -17.89 19.18
CA GLU A 213 3.15 -16.60 18.52
C GLU A 213 2.15 -16.71 17.35
N GLU A 214 2.15 -17.83 16.64
CA GLU A 214 1.24 -18.07 15.52
C GLU A 214 -0.21 -18.19 15.99
N GLU A 215 -0.45 -18.92 17.08
CA GLU A 215 -1.77 -19.04 17.72
C GLU A 215 -2.24 -17.67 18.22
N LEU A 216 -1.36 -16.90 18.85
CA LEU A 216 -1.68 -15.55 19.33
C LEU A 216 -2.00 -14.60 18.17
N ASN A 217 -1.26 -14.68 17.07
CA ASN A 217 -1.49 -13.88 15.87
C ASN A 217 -2.80 -14.26 15.14
N ALA A 218 -3.27 -15.51 15.31
CA ALA A 218 -4.58 -15.91 14.81
C ALA A 218 -5.73 -15.29 15.64
N ILE A 219 -5.53 -15.13 16.94
CA ILE A 219 -6.51 -14.51 17.85
C ILE A 219 -6.49 -12.98 17.70
N ILE A 220 -5.30 -12.37 17.62
CA ILE A 220 -5.10 -10.95 17.47
C ILE A 220 -4.46 -10.70 16.09
N PRO A 221 -5.26 -10.63 15.02
CA PRO A 221 -4.74 -10.60 13.65
C PRO A 221 -4.00 -9.30 13.30
N GLY A 222 -4.18 -8.23 14.08
CA GLY A 222 -3.49 -6.96 13.89
C GLY A 222 -4.20 -5.76 14.51
N PRO A 223 -3.70 -4.55 14.26
CA PRO A 223 -4.29 -3.30 14.72
C PRO A 223 -5.74 -3.15 14.31
N ASP A 224 -6.51 -2.41 15.13
CA ASP A 224 -7.91 -2.05 14.89
C ASP A 224 -8.10 -0.56 15.17
N PHE A 225 -8.01 0.25 14.12
CA PHE A 225 -8.02 1.70 14.22
C PHE A 225 -9.42 2.26 14.46
N PRO A 226 -9.57 3.33 15.29
CA PRO A 226 -10.87 3.94 15.57
C PRO A 226 -11.57 4.48 14.31
N THR A 227 -10.82 4.90 13.29
CA THR A 227 -11.33 5.43 12.02
C THR A 227 -11.65 4.36 10.98
N GLY A 228 -11.47 3.06 11.29
CA GLY A 228 -11.65 1.97 10.35
C GLY A 228 -10.52 1.86 9.33
N GLY A 229 -10.86 1.81 8.06
CA GLY A 229 -9.92 1.64 6.96
C GLY A 229 -9.52 0.20 6.73
N MET A 230 -8.56 0.01 5.84
CA MET A 230 -8.05 -1.30 5.43
C MET A 230 -6.54 -1.37 5.67
N ILE A 231 -6.06 -2.46 6.26
CA ILE A 231 -4.63 -2.75 6.35
C ILE A 231 -4.26 -3.64 5.17
N ILE A 232 -3.18 -3.26 4.48
CA ILE A 232 -2.71 -3.97 3.30
C ILE A 232 -1.45 -4.77 3.64
N GLY A 233 -1.56 -6.09 3.46
CA GLY A 233 -0.50 -7.05 3.76
C GLY A 233 -0.30 -7.32 5.24
N ARG A 234 0.24 -8.49 5.58
CA ARG A 234 0.48 -8.93 6.98
C ARG A 234 1.93 -8.81 7.43
N THR A 235 2.86 -8.56 6.51
CA THR A 235 4.30 -8.55 6.83
C THR A 235 4.65 -7.51 7.90
N GLY A 236 4.11 -6.28 7.76
CA GLY A 236 4.33 -5.21 8.74
C GLY A 236 3.69 -5.50 10.10
N ILE A 237 2.51 -6.15 10.11
CA ILE A 237 1.83 -6.57 11.36
C ILE A 237 2.68 -7.61 12.08
N ARG A 238 3.09 -8.68 11.39
CA ARG A 238 3.91 -9.76 11.97
C ARG A 238 5.21 -9.23 12.55
N SER A 239 5.90 -8.35 11.80
CA SER A 239 7.12 -7.71 12.29
C SER A 239 6.87 -6.93 13.59
N ALA A 240 5.80 -6.12 13.64
CA ALA A 240 5.44 -5.36 14.83
C ALA A 240 5.10 -6.26 16.03
N GLN A 241 4.33 -7.33 15.81
CA GLN A 241 3.92 -8.26 16.87
C GLN A 241 5.09 -9.05 17.45
N GLN A 242 6.05 -9.47 16.61
CA GLN A 242 7.20 -10.28 17.04
C GLN A 242 8.33 -9.44 17.63
N THR A 243 8.65 -8.31 17.02
CA THR A 243 9.84 -7.53 17.38
C THR A 243 9.55 -6.21 18.09
N GLY A 244 8.28 -5.83 18.21
CA GLY A 244 7.88 -4.51 18.67
C GLY A 244 8.08 -3.39 17.63
N ARG A 245 8.60 -3.70 16.43
CA ARG A 245 8.81 -2.74 15.33
C ARG A 245 8.25 -3.26 14.03
N GLY A 246 7.58 -2.39 13.28
CA GLY A 246 7.01 -2.72 11.98
C GLY A 246 6.40 -1.50 11.31
N SER A 247 6.07 -1.62 10.02
CA SER A 247 5.37 -0.60 9.27
C SER A 247 4.09 -1.19 8.70
N VAL A 248 2.95 -0.69 9.15
CA VAL A 248 1.63 -1.15 8.72
C VAL A 248 1.07 -0.17 7.71
N ILE A 249 0.74 -0.64 6.51
CA ILE A 249 0.14 0.20 5.47
C ILE A 249 -1.36 0.24 5.68
N VAL A 250 -1.91 1.43 5.84
CA VAL A 250 -3.33 1.67 6.08
C VAL A 250 -3.91 2.47 4.92
N ARG A 251 -4.99 1.98 4.33
CA ARG A 251 -5.80 2.64 3.29
C ARG A 251 -7.13 3.10 3.86
N GLY A 252 -7.59 4.25 3.40
CA GLY A 252 -8.99 4.65 3.55
C GLY A 252 -9.90 3.76 2.70
N LYS A 253 -11.14 3.59 3.12
CA LYS A 253 -12.15 2.87 2.36
C LYS A 253 -12.78 3.80 1.33
N ALA A 254 -12.75 3.38 0.07
CA ALA A 254 -13.32 4.11 -1.04
C ALA A 254 -14.10 3.15 -1.94
N GLU A 255 -15.26 3.59 -2.41
CA GLU A 255 -16.16 2.84 -3.29
C GLU A 255 -16.43 3.65 -4.55
N ILE A 256 -16.61 2.98 -5.70
CA ILE A 256 -16.95 3.63 -6.96
C ILE A 256 -18.45 3.52 -7.16
N GLU A 257 -19.13 4.66 -7.21
CA GLU A 257 -20.56 4.73 -7.53
C GLU A 257 -20.75 5.33 -8.93
N THR A 258 -21.60 4.72 -9.74
CA THR A 258 -21.97 5.24 -11.06
C THR A 258 -23.36 5.84 -11.00
N GLN A 259 -23.49 7.14 -11.21
CA GLN A 259 -24.76 7.84 -11.30
C GLN A 259 -24.84 8.63 -12.60
N ASN A 260 -25.94 8.52 -13.35
CA ASN A 260 -26.19 9.27 -14.59
C ASN A 260 -25.00 9.17 -15.60
N ASN A 261 -24.48 7.98 -15.79
CA ASN A 261 -23.35 7.71 -16.69
C ASN A 261 -22.06 8.49 -16.33
N ARG A 262 -21.89 8.85 -15.04
CA ARG A 262 -20.65 9.42 -14.48
C ARG A 262 -20.24 8.60 -13.27
N ASN A 263 -18.94 8.35 -13.17
CA ASN A 263 -18.35 7.66 -12.03
C ASN A 263 -17.96 8.68 -10.96
N SER A 264 -18.15 8.31 -9.71
CA SER A 264 -17.71 9.08 -8.55
C SER A 264 -17.01 8.13 -7.58
N ILE A 265 -15.90 8.56 -7.02
CA ILE A 265 -15.20 7.85 -5.94
C ILE A 265 -15.71 8.42 -4.63
N ILE A 266 -16.28 7.55 -3.79
CA ILE A 266 -16.85 7.91 -2.49
C ILE A 266 -15.94 7.38 -1.40
N ILE A 267 -15.31 8.28 -0.65
CA ILE A 267 -14.44 7.94 0.47
C ILE A 267 -15.31 7.94 1.73
N THR A 268 -15.41 6.79 2.38
CA THR A 268 -16.22 6.57 3.60
C THR A 268 -15.37 6.46 4.86
N GLU A 269 -14.10 6.04 4.73
CA GLU A 269 -13.17 5.93 5.86
C GLU A 269 -11.79 6.46 5.44
N ILE A 270 -11.09 7.09 6.37
CA ILE A 270 -9.74 7.62 6.15
C ILE A 270 -8.74 6.95 7.10
N PRO A 271 -7.46 6.87 6.74
CA PRO A 271 -6.44 6.28 7.61
C PRO A 271 -6.34 6.99 8.96
N TYR A 272 -5.99 6.23 9.99
CA TYR A 272 -5.83 6.74 11.34
C TYR A 272 -4.81 7.89 11.41
N GLN A 273 -5.12 8.93 12.17
CA GLN A 273 -4.34 10.17 12.33
C GLN A 273 -4.24 11.05 11.07
N VAL A 274 -4.98 10.75 10.02
CA VAL A 274 -5.10 11.62 8.85
C VAL A 274 -6.19 12.66 9.10
N ASN A 275 -5.89 13.92 8.80
CA ASN A 275 -6.84 15.02 8.83
C ASN A 275 -7.64 15.04 7.50
N LYS A 276 -8.98 15.03 7.60
CA LYS A 276 -9.86 14.95 6.42
C LYS A 276 -9.76 16.21 5.55
N SER A 277 -9.74 17.40 6.12
CA SER A 277 -9.64 18.65 5.38
C SER A 277 -8.30 18.74 4.63
N ASN A 278 -7.19 18.41 5.27
CA ASN A 278 -5.88 18.40 4.62
C ASN A 278 -5.80 17.35 3.50
N LEU A 279 -6.50 16.21 3.63
CA LEU A 279 -6.61 15.22 2.56
C LEU A 279 -7.33 15.81 1.34
N ILE A 280 -8.47 16.48 1.56
CA ILE A 280 -9.27 17.10 0.49
C ILE A 280 -8.46 18.20 -0.19
N GLU A 281 -7.81 19.08 0.56
CA GLU A 281 -6.92 20.13 0.02
C GLU A 281 -5.80 19.53 -0.81
N LYS A 282 -5.15 18.47 -0.34
CA LYS A 282 -4.08 17.78 -1.08
C LYS A 282 -4.57 17.20 -2.40
N ILE A 283 -5.77 16.62 -2.42
CA ILE A 283 -6.39 16.13 -3.67
C ILE A 283 -6.60 17.30 -4.64
N ALA A 284 -7.18 18.40 -4.15
CA ALA A 284 -7.42 19.60 -4.97
C ALA A 284 -6.12 20.22 -5.51
N ASP A 285 -5.04 20.22 -4.74
CA ASP A 285 -3.73 20.68 -5.18
C ASP A 285 -3.17 19.82 -6.30
N LEU A 286 -3.24 18.49 -6.17
CA LEU A 286 -2.77 17.56 -7.20
C LEU A 286 -3.55 17.70 -8.52
N VAL A 287 -4.83 18.02 -8.45
CA VAL A 287 -5.67 18.32 -9.63
C VAL A 287 -5.23 19.64 -10.26
N ARG A 288 -4.98 20.68 -9.47
CA ARG A 288 -4.48 21.98 -9.96
C ARG A 288 -3.09 21.86 -10.60
N GLU A 289 -2.22 21.06 -10.02
CA GLU A 289 -0.87 20.77 -10.53
C GLU A 289 -0.89 19.83 -11.75
N LYS A 290 -2.06 19.32 -12.17
CA LYS A 290 -2.24 18.33 -13.23
C LYS A 290 -1.46 17.02 -13.01
N LYS A 291 -1.23 16.66 -11.77
CA LYS A 291 -0.65 15.35 -11.41
C LYS A 291 -1.69 14.25 -11.40
N ILE A 292 -2.93 14.59 -11.09
CA ILE A 292 -4.10 13.72 -11.23
C ILE A 292 -5.05 14.43 -12.20
N GLU A 293 -5.30 13.82 -13.33
CA GLU A 293 -6.25 14.29 -14.31
C GLU A 293 -7.53 13.43 -14.24
N GLY A 294 -8.66 13.97 -14.72
CA GLY A 294 -9.92 13.21 -14.74
C GLY A 294 -10.86 13.49 -13.56
N ILE A 295 -10.47 14.24 -12.54
CA ILE A 295 -11.37 14.72 -11.49
C ILE A 295 -12.09 15.99 -11.98
N ALA A 296 -13.42 16.04 -11.79
CA ALA A 296 -14.27 17.16 -12.16
C ALA A 296 -14.57 18.06 -10.96
N ASP A 297 -14.95 17.49 -9.82
CA ASP A 297 -15.29 18.22 -8.59
C ASP A 297 -15.01 17.35 -7.34
N ILE A 298 -14.85 18.01 -6.19
CA ILE A 298 -14.66 17.36 -4.90
C ILE A 298 -15.61 17.99 -3.90
N ARG A 299 -16.47 17.16 -3.28
CA ARG A 299 -17.45 17.61 -2.30
C ARG A 299 -17.36 16.80 -1.02
N ASP A 300 -17.36 17.49 0.10
CA ASP A 300 -17.50 16.89 1.43
C ASP A 300 -18.97 16.98 1.87
N VAL A 301 -19.60 15.83 2.02
CA VAL A 301 -20.98 15.68 2.49
C VAL A 301 -21.03 14.84 3.77
N SER A 302 -19.93 14.81 4.50
CA SER A 302 -19.83 14.12 5.79
C SER A 302 -20.81 14.71 6.80
N ASP A 303 -21.43 13.86 7.60
CA ASP A 303 -22.39 14.26 8.62
C ASP A 303 -22.16 13.49 9.94
N ARG A 304 -23.11 13.57 10.86
CA ARG A 304 -23.06 12.83 12.14
C ARG A 304 -23.09 11.30 11.99
N HIS A 305 -23.41 10.78 10.81
CA HIS A 305 -23.49 9.34 10.55
C HIS A 305 -22.18 8.79 10.01
N GLY A 306 -21.27 9.64 9.53
CA GLY A 306 -19.95 9.21 9.07
C GLY A 306 -19.31 10.15 8.06
N ILE A 307 -18.13 9.74 7.61
CA ILE A 307 -17.38 10.42 6.56
C ILE A 307 -18.00 10.05 5.21
N ARG A 308 -18.20 11.06 4.35
CA ARG A 308 -18.60 10.89 2.96
C ARG A 308 -18.00 12.00 2.10
N VAL A 309 -16.84 11.74 1.52
CA VAL A 309 -16.20 12.64 0.56
C VAL A 309 -16.42 12.09 -0.84
N ILE A 310 -17.03 12.92 -1.71
CA ILE A 310 -17.38 12.56 -3.09
C ILE A 310 -16.38 13.21 -4.03
N VAL A 311 -15.64 12.40 -4.78
CA VAL A 311 -14.74 12.84 -5.85
C VAL A 311 -15.42 12.51 -7.17
N GLU A 312 -15.99 13.52 -7.83
CA GLU A 312 -16.68 13.38 -9.11
C GLU A 312 -15.68 13.29 -10.26
N LEU A 313 -15.86 12.30 -11.13
CA LEU A 313 -14.97 12.09 -12.27
C LEU A 313 -15.52 12.70 -13.55
N LYS A 314 -14.65 13.02 -14.49
CA LYS A 314 -15.01 13.39 -15.86
C LYS A 314 -15.54 12.17 -16.60
N LYS A 315 -16.34 12.37 -17.67
CA LYS A 315 -17.03 11.31 -18.39
C LYS A 315 -16.10 10.21 -18.93
N ASP A 316 -14.89 10.59 -19.36
CA ASP A 316 -13.91 9.70 -20.00
C ASP A 316 -12.78 9.25 -19.04
N ALA A 317 -13.00 9.39 -17.75
CA ALA A 317 -11.98 9.10 -16.75
C ALA A 317 -12.12 7.68 -16.18
N GLU A 318 -11.03 6.93 -16.15
CA GLU A 318 -10.96 5.59 -15.56
C GLU A 318 -10.89 5.69 -14.03
N SER A 319 -11.93 5.22 -13.36
CA SER A 319 -12.09 5.33 -11.91
C SER A 319 -11.00 4.62 -11.13
N ASP A 320 -10.61 3.42 -11.56
CA ASP A 320 -9.61 2.60 -10.86
C ASP A 320 -8.21 3.23 -10.92
N VAL A 321 -7.84 3.81 -12.07
CA VAL A 321 -6.57 4.52 -12.23
C VAL A 321 -6.51 5.74 -11.30
N ILE A 322 -7.60 6.52 -11.25
CA ILE A 322 -7.65 7.70 -10.37
C ILE A 322 -7.62 7.28 -8.91
N LEU A 323 -8.33 6.22 -8.53
CA LEU A 323 -8.31 5.69 -7.17
C LEU A 323 -6.89 5.24 -6.77
N ASN A 324 -6.19 4.54 -7.65
CA ASN A 324 -4.79 4.15 -7.43
C ASN A 324 -3.86 5.35 -7.30
N GLN A 325 -4.06 6.39 -8.12
CA GLN A 325 -3.32 7.65 -8.01
C GLN A 325 -3.61 8.37 -6.69
N LEU A 326 -4.87 8.37 -6.21
CA LEU A 326 -5.24 8.92 -4.91
C LEU A 326 -4.51 8.17 -3.77
N TYR A 327 -4.46 6.84 -3.81
CA TYR A 327 -3.70 6.06 -2.84
C TYR A 327 -2.20 6.35 -2.87
N LYS A 328 -1.61 6.55 -4.06
CA LYS A 328 -0.16 6.78 -4.19
C LYS A 328 0.27 8.21 -3.82
N PHE A 329 -0.52 9.22 -4.19
CA PHE A 329 -0.09 10.62 -4.09
C PHE A 329 -0.71 11.37 -2.91
N THR A 330 -1.64 10.77 -2.18
CA THR A 330 -2.32 11.42 -1.07
C THR A 330 -2.25 10.58 0.22
N PRO A 331 -2.54 11.18 1.39
CA PRO A 331 -2.65 10.46 2.65
C PRO A 331 -3.84 9.47 2.73
N LEU A 332 -4.62 9.27 1.65
CA LEU A 332 -5.64 8.22 1.58
C LEU A 332 -5.04 6.82 1.77
N GLN A 333 -3.76 6.65 1.46
CA GLN A 333 -2.92 5.56 1.93
C GLN A 333 -1.77 6.14 2.72
N SER A 334 -1.56 5.63 3.93
CA SER A 334 -0.48 6.05 4.81
C SER A 334 0.19 4.85 5.47
N SER A 335 1.40 5.03 5.94
CA SER A 335 2.15 4.02 6.66
C SER A 335 2.18 4.37 8.15
N PHE A 336 1.70 3.45 8.99
CA PHE A 336 1.79 3.56 10.44
C PHE A 336 3.03 2.82 10.92
N GLY A 337 4.04 3.57 11.34
CA GLY A 337 5.28 3.01 11.89
C GLY A 337 5.08 2.55 13.34
N CYS A 338 5.02 1.25 13.58
CA CYS A 338 4.93 0.67 14.92
C CYS A 338 6.29 0.72 15.63
N ASN A 339 6.30 1.18 16.88
CA ASN A 339 7.44 1.15 17.78
C ASN A 339 6.93 1.02 19.22
N MET A 340 6.87 -0.22 19.72
CA MET A 340 6.19 -0.55 20.98
C MET A 340 7.12 -0.40 22.18
N VAL A 341 7.65 0.82 22.36
CA VAL A 341 8.47 1.19 23.53
C VAL A 341 7.56 1.57 24.69
N THR A 342 7.74 0.94 25.84
CA THR A 342 6.95 1.17 27.06
C THR A 342 7.84 1.20 28.29
N LEU A 343 7.32 1.73 29.39
CA LEU A 343 7.96 1.59 30.70
C LEU A 343 7.57 0.26 31.32
N ASN A 344 8.53 -0.63 31.46
CA ASN A 344 8.40 -1.87 32.23
C ASN A 344 9.21 -1.72 33.52
N SER A 345 8.54 -1.74 34.68
CA SER A 345 9.19 -1.53 36.00
C SER A 345 10.08 -0.27 36.02
N GLY A 346 9.62 0.82 35.39
CA GLY A 346 10.32 2.11 35.33
C GLY A 346 11.45 2.20 34.30
N LYS A 347 11.71 1.14 33.50
CA LYS A 347 12.71 1.12 32.44
C LYS A 347 12.03 1.16 31.07
N PRO A 348 12.52 1.98 30.14
CA PRO A 348 12.00 1.97 28.77
C PRO A 348 12.51 0.72 28.03
N GLU A 349 11.61 -0.13 27.59
CA GLU A 349 11.89 -1.37 26.87
C GLU A 349 11.06 -1.44 25.58
N LEU A 350 11.63 -2.01 24.53
CA LEU A 350 10.92 -2.37 23.31
C LEU A 350 10.35 -3.77 23.50
N LEU A 351 9.02 -3.88 23.52
CA LEU A 351 8.33 -5.13 23.82
C LEU A 351 7.58 -5.66 22.61
N SER A 352 7.54 -6.99 22.46
CA SER A 352 6.66 -7.68 21.53
C SER A 352 5.21 -7.67 22.04
N LEU A 353 4.26 -8.03 21.18
CA LEU A 353 2.85 -8.19 21.57
C LEU A 353 2.72 -9.16 22.75
N ARG A 354 3.39 -10.29 22.67
CA ARG A 354 3.40 -11.32 23.73
C ARG A 354 3.90 -10.76 25.05
N GLN A 355 5.03 -10.07 25.03
CA GLN A 355 5.65 -9.51 26.24
C GLN A 355 4.77 -8.44 26.90
N ILE A 356 4.05 -7.63 26.12
CA ILE A 356 3.10 -6.65 26.65
C ILE A 356 1.95 -7.35 27.38
N ILE A 357 1.41 -8.42 26.80
CA ILE A 357 0.32 -9.19 27.42
C ILE A 357 0.82 -9.89 28.70
N ASP A 358 1.99 -10.52 28.66
CA ASP A 358 2.58 -11.16 29.82
C ASP A 358 2.79 -10.18 30.98
N ALA A 359 3.35 -8.98 30.71
CA ALA A 359 3.53 -7.92 31.71
C ALA A 359 2.20 -7.41 32.28
N PHE A 360 1.16 -7.31 31.47
CA PHE A 360 -0.19 -6.97 31.93
C PHE A 360 -0.76 -8.07 32.81
N LEU A 361 -0.66 -9.35 32.44
CA LEU A 361 -1.17 -10.47 33.21
C LEU A 361 -0.44 -10.61 34.57
N GLU A 362 0.87 -10.44 34.60
CA GLU A 362 1.65 -10.40 35.84
C GLU A 362 1.18 -9.28 36.76
N PHE A 363 0.96 -8.10 36.21
CA PHE A 363 0.40 -6.98 36.94
C PHE A 363 -1.01 -7.28 37.47
N ARG A 364 -1.88 -7.93 36.69
CA ARG A 364 -3.22 -8.32 37.17
C ARG A 364 -3.13 -9.32 38.32
N VAL A 365 -2.22 -10.27 38.26
CA VAL A 365 -1.94 -11.20 39.38
C VAL A 365 -1.58 -10.42 40.64
N GLU A 366 -0.65 -9.46 40.55
CA GLU A 366 -0.25 -8.63 41.65
C GLU A 366 -1.44 -7.86 42.27
N ILE A 367 -2.27 -7.24 41.42
CA ILE A 367 -3.46 -6.50 41.85
C ILE A 367 -4.45 -7.41 42.58
N VAL A 368 -4.78 -8.60 42.00
CA VAL A 368 -5.72 -9.53 42.62
C VAL A 368 -5.20 -10.05 43.97
N VAL A 369 -3.90 -10.36 44.07
CA VAL A 369 -3.27 -10.80 45.33
C VAL A 369 -3.34 -9.69 46.39
N LYS A 370 -2.94 -8.47 46.05
CA LYS A 370 -2.99 -7.34 46.98
C LYS A 370 -4.41 -6.98 47.42
N ARG A 371 -5.36 -6.90 46.48
CA ARG A 371 -6.78 -6.70 46.75
C ARG A 371 -7.33 -7.78 47.69
N THR A 372 -7.03 -9.06 47.37
CA THR A 372 -7.51 -10.17 48.17
C THR A 372 -6.90 -10.14 49.59
N THR A 373 -5.62 -9.80 49.71
CA THR A 373 -4.96 -9.61 51.01
C THR A 373 -5.60 -8.48 51.81
N TYR A 374 -5.91 -7.35 51.16
CA TYR A 374 -6.62 -6.25 51.79
C TYR A 374 -8.02 -6.68 52.30
N LEU A 375 -8.79 -7.36 51.44
CA LEU A 375 -10.11 -7.89 51.79
C LEU A 375 -10.04 -8.92 52.92
N LEU A 376 -9.04 -9.81 52.87
CA LEU A 376 -8.78 -10.79 53.93
C LEU A 376 -8.49 -10.11 55.26
N ASN A 377 -7.60 -9.13 55.29
CA ASN A 377 -7.27 -8.41 56.51
C ASN A 377 -8.49 -7.66 57.04
N LYS A 378 -9.25 -6.95 56.20
CA LYS A 378 -10.49 -6.27 56.57
C LYS A 378 -11.54 -7.23 57.14
N SER A 379 -11.69 -8.40 56.51
CA SER A 379 -12.58 -9.45 57.02
C SER A 379 -12.09 -10.04 58.31
N ARG A 380 -10.76 -10.28 58.47
CA ARG A 380 -10.17 -10.74 59.74
C ARG A 380 -10.36 -9.71 60.85
N ASP A 381 -10.18 -8.42 60.61
CA ASP A 381 -10.40 -7.37 61.60
C ASP A 381 -11.87 -7.33 62.04
N ARG A 382 -12.81 -7.45 61.08
CA ARG A 382 -14.24 -7.53 61.41
C ARG A 382 -14.59 -8.82 62.14
N ALA A 383 -14.07 -9.97 61.70
CA ALA A 383 -14.26 -11.26 62.38
C ALA A 383 -13.66 -11.22 63.79
N HIS A 384 -12.50 -10.60 63.99
CA HIS A 384 -11.87 -10.41 65.29
C HIS A 384 -12.80 -9.72 66.30
N VAL A 385 -13.44 -8.63 65.89
CA VAL A 385 -14.42 -7.93 66.73
C VAL A 385 -15.64 -8.82 66.98
N LEU A 386 -16.17 -9.49 65.93
CA LEU A 386 -17.36 -10.35 66.05
C LEU A 386 -17.13 -11.58 66.94
N VAL A 387 -15.94 -12.18 66.93
CA VAL A 387 -15.55 -13.27 67.83
C VAL A 387 -15.61 -12.80 69.25
N GLY A 388 -15.07 -11.61 69.55
CA GLY A 388 -15.17 -11.01 70.86
C GLY A 388 -16.63 -10.80 71.35
N LEU A 389 -17.46 -10.30 70.45
CA LEU A 389 -18.91 -10.12 70.72
C LEU A 389 -19.64 -11.46 70.92
N ALA A 390 -19.32 -12.47 70.14
CA ALA A 390 -19.90 -13.84 70.26
C ALA A 390 -19.51 -14.48 71.63
N ILE A 391 -18.21 -14.35 72.00
CA ILE A 391 -17.76 -14.79 73.34
C ILE A 391 -18.46 -14.05 74.46
N ALA A 392 -18.67 -12.71 74.30
CA ALA A 392 -19.36 -11.88 75.28
C ALA A 392 -20.84 -12.34 75.46
N ILE A 393 -21.53 -12.60 74.34
CA ILE A 393 -22.91 -13.07 74.36
C ILE A 393 -23.04 -14.44 74.99
N ALA A 394 -22.09 -15.37 74.70
CA ALA A 394 -22.03 -16.70 75.31
C ALA A 394 -21.79 -16.65 76.81
N ASN A 395 -21.19 -15.57 77.34
CA ASN A 395 -20.89 -15.35 78.76
C ASN A 395 -21.56 -14.05 79.31
N ILE A 396 -22.77 -13.74 78.83
CA ILE A 396 -23.46 -12.47 79.03
C ILE A 396 -23.67 -12.10 80.50
N ASP A 397 -24.14 -13.08 81.29
CA ASP A 397 -24.45 -12.88 82.73
C ASP A 397 -23.21 -12.44 83.52
N GLU A 398 -22.05 -13.01 83.12
CA GLU A 398 -20.79 -12.70 83.76
C GLU A 398 -20.26 -11.36 83.32
N ILE A 399 -20.38 -10.97 82.12
CA ILE A 399 -19.97 -9.67 81.58
C ILE A 399 -20.84 -8.53 82.19
N ILE A 400 -22.16 -8.74 82.33
CA ILE A 400 -23.05 -7.79 83.00
C ILE A 400 -22.65 -7.65 84.42
N SER A 401 -22.33 -8.71 85.13
CA SER A 401 -21.85 -8.66 86.50
C SER A 401 -20.59 -7.85 86.64
N VAL A 402 -19.60 -8.03 85.74
CA VAL A 402 -18.32 -7.31 85.71
C VAL A 402 -18.58 -5.80 85.46
N ILE A 403 -19.42 -5.47 84.48
CA ILE A 403 -19.71 -4.10 84.14
C ILE A 403 -20.43 -3.37 85.34
N ARG A 404 -21.37 -4.07 85.98
CA ARG A 404 -22.09 -3.46 87.18
C ARG A 404 -21.25 -3.36 88.43
N SER A 405 -20.30 -4.27 88.65
CA SER A 405 -19.41 -4.27 89.83
C SER A 405 -18.20 -3.33 89.70
N SER A 406 -17.86 -2.91 88.43
CA SER A 406 -16.72 -2.02 88.23
C SER A 406 -17.03 -0.56 88.55
N PRO A 407 -16.12 0.20 89.15
CA PRO A 407 -16.33 1.58 89.47
C PRO A 407 -16.33 2.55 88.34
N ASP A 408 -15.62 2.16 87.22
CA ASP A 408 -15.47 2.94 86.03
C ASP A 408 -15.22 2.03 84.83
N PRO A 409 -15.42 2.54 83.61
CA PRO A 409 -15.24 1.74 82.39
C PRO A 409 -13.79 1.20 82.16
N ALA A 410 -12.78 1.96 82.71
CA ALA A 410 -11.37 1.55 82.55
C ALA A 410 -11.11 0.30 83.43
N SER A 411 -11.65 0.22 84.62
CA SER A 411 -11.53 -0.93 85.52
C SER A 411 -12.26 -2.17 84.94
N ALA A 412 -13.43 -1.92 84.36
CA ALA A 412 -14.16 -3.02 83.66
C ALA A 412 -13.34 -3.59 82.48
N ARG A 413 -12.73 -2.71 81.67
CA ARG A 413 -11.87 -3.06 80.59
C ARG A 413 -10.68 -3.90 81.06
N ASP A 414 -9.94 -3.46 82.07
CA ASP A 414 -8.74 -4.11 82.63
C ASP A 414 -9.07 -5.51 83.19
N TYR A 415 -10.26 -5.64 83.82
CA TYR A 415 -10.72 -6.94 84.27
C TYR A 415 -10.99 -7.90 83.09
N MET A 416 -11.72 -7.45 82.07
CA MET A 416 -12.08 -8.28 80.92
C MET A 416 -10.85 -8.70 80.13
N LEU A 417 -9.80 -7.88 80.05
CA LEU A 417 -8.53 -8.22 79.39
C LEU A 417 -7.72 -9.27 80.12
N LYS A 418 -7.76 -9.29 81.47
CA LYS A 418 -6.97 -10.22 82.28
C LYS A 418 -7.66 -11.57 82.47
N LYS A 419 -8.96 -11.62 82.27
CA LYS A 419 -9.77 -12.84 82.47
C LYS A 419 -9.70 -13.75 81.28
N LYS A 420 -9.65 -15.06 81.58
CA LYS A 420 -9.77 -16.16 80.60
C LYS A 420 -11.27 -16.45 80.42
N TRP A 421 -11.69 -16.38 79.15
CA TRP A 421 -13.08 -16.63 78.73
C TRP A 421 -13.23 -17.96 78.04
N ILE A 422 -14.38 -18.63 78.13
CA ILE A 422 -14.65 -19.88 77.47
C ILE A 422 -15.36 -19.58 76.17
N PRO A 423 -14.80 -19.96 75.01
CA PRO A 423 -15.37 -19.62 73.67
C PRO A 423 -16.49 -20.59 73.29
N LYS A 424 -17.51 -20.80 74.12
CA LYS A 424 -18.62 -21.71 73.87
C LYS A 424 -19.20 -21.57 72.45
N ASN A 425 -19.19 -22.63 71.62
CA ASN A 425 -19.71 -22.71 70.25
C ASN A 425 -19.01 -21.85 69.20
N VAL A 426 -17.86 -21.23 69.50
CA VAL A 426 -17.13 -20.34 68.56
C VAL A 426 -15.79 -20.94 68.10
N ASP A 427 -15.36 -22.06 68.68
CA ASP A 427 -14.05 -22.67 68.41
C ASP A 427 -13.84 -23.07 66.96
N SER A 428 -14.88 -23.56 66.27
CA SER A 428 -14.82 -23.92 64.85
C SER A 428 -14.64 -22.72 63.96
N LEU A 429 -15.25 -21.58 64.32
CA LEU A 429 -15.18 -20.35 63.59
C LEU A 429 -13.80 -19.66 63.80
N ILE A 430 -13.27 -19.71 65.01
CA ILE A 430 -11.92 -19.19 65.31
C ILE A 430 -10.89 -19.92 64.47
N LYS A 431 -11.00 -21.26 64.34
CA LYS A 431 -10.11 -22.06 63.46
C LYS A 431 -10.30 -21.79 62.00
N LEU A 432 -11.53 -21.46 61.53
CA LEU A 432 -11.83 -21.09 60.16
C LEU A 432 -11.26 -19.75 59.76
N ILE A 433 -11.26 -18.77 60.71
CA ILE A 433 -10.73 -17.43 60.49
C ILE A 433 -9.21 -17.41 60.32
N ASP A 434 -8.51 -18.36 60.95
CA ASP A 434 -7.05 -18.52 60.90
C ASP A 434 -6.28 -17.22 61.12
N ASP A 435 -6.69 -16.45 62.10
CA ASP A 435 -6.05 -15.17 62.42
C ASP A 435 -5.00 -15.40 63.54
N PRO A 436 -3.74 -14.99 63.31
CA PRO A 436 -2.67 -15.14 64.31
C PRO A 436 -2.95 -14.48 65.66
N ARG A 437 -3.89 -13.52 65.74
CA ARG A 437 -4.32 -12.85 66.97
C ARG A 437 -5.21 -13.73 67.79
N HIS A 438 -5.85 -14.76 67.26
CA HIS A 438 -6.75 -15.64 67.97
C HIS A 438 -5.97 -16.83 68.54
N LYS A 439 -5.46 -16.70 69.74
CA LYS A 439 -4.77 -17.78 70.46
C LYS A 439 -5.69 -18.37 71.51
N ILE A 440 -6.15 -19.58 71.25
CA ILE A 440 -6.79 -20.42 72.23
C ILE A 440 -5.66 -21.10 73.06
N ALA A 441 -5.69 -20.91 74.39
CA ALA A 441 -4.72 -21.55 75.27
C ALA A 441 -4.93 -23.05 75.34
N GLU A 442 -3.93 -23.84 75.77
CA GLU A 442 -4.01 -25.31 75.90
C GLU A 442 -5.18 -25.78 76.80
N ASP A 443 -5.60 -24.93 77.72
CA ASP A 443 -6.78 -25.19 78.60
C ASP A 443 -8.12 -24.85 77.92
N GLY A 444 -8.14 -24.53 76.62
CA GLY A 444 -9.33 -24.16 75.87
C GLY A 444 -9.89 -22.74 76.15
N SER A 445 -9.18 -21.92 76.89
CA SER A 445 -9.57 -20.56 77.20
C SER A 445 -9.10 -19.57 76.16
N TYR A 446 -9.80 -18.44 76.02
CA TYR A 446 -9.53 -17.32 75.13
C TYR A 446 -9.35 -16.03 75.93
N MET A 447 -8.36 -15.22 75.53
CA MET A 447 -8.15 -13.88 76.14
C MET A 447 -8.63 -12.81 75.13
N LEU A 448 -9.49 -11.92 75.60
CA LEU A 448 -10.00 -10.81 74.76
C LEU A 448 -8.92 -9.76 74.51
N SER A 449 -8.87 -9.25 73.29
CA SER A 449 -8.05 -8.09 72.89
C SER A 449 -8.68 -6.73 73.34
N ILE A 450 -7.87 -5.67 73.24
CA ILE A 450 -8.31 -4.32 73.54
C ILE A 450 -9.47 -3.91 72.65
N GLU A 451 -9.38 -4.21 71.33
CA GLU A 451 -10.41 -3.89 70.36
C GLU A 451 -11.71 -4.64 70.64
N GLN A 452 -11.62 -5.92 71.03
CA GLN A 452 -12.77 -6.75 71.38
C GLN A 452 -13.45 -6.23 72.62
N VAL A 453 -12.69 -5.92 73.66
CA VAL A 453 -13.26 -5.38 74.89
C VAL A 453 -13.91 -4.01 74.69
N GLN A 454 -13.31 -3.17 73.88
CA GLN A 454 -13.92 -1.86 73.50
C GLN A 454 -15.25 -2.05 72.79
N ALA A 455 -15.30 -2.98 71.80
CA ALA A 455 -16.53 -3.30 71.10
C ALA A 455 -17.62 -3.89 72.00
N ILE A 456 -17.24 -4.64 73.03
CA ILE A 456 -18.16 -5.19 74.01
C ILE A 456 -18.75 -4.11 74.87
N LEU A 457 -17.93 -3.13 75.34
CA LEU A 457 -18.35 -1.99 76.13
C LEU A 457 -19.25 -1.04 75.33
N ASP A 458 -19.03 -0.87 74.02
CA ASP A 458 -19.82 -0.03 73.12
C ASP A 458 -21.10 -0.72 72.65
N LEU A 459 -21.39 -1.93 73.10
CA LEU A 459 -22.48 -2.77 72.57
C LEU A 459 -23.84 -2.25 73.09
N ARG A 460 -24.73 -1.93 72.18
CA ARG A 460 -26.09 -1.50 72.46
C ARG A 460 -26.92 -2.64 73.06
N LEU A 461 -27.68 -2.40 74.09
CA LEU A 461 -28.56 -3.40 74.80
C LEU A 461 -29.49 -4.14 73.80
N GLN A 462 -29.88 -3.52 72.69
CA GLN A 462 -30.73 -4.14 71.66
C GLN A 462 -30.04 -5.35 70.98
N ARG A 463 -28.72 -5.38 70.88
CA ARG A 463 -27.95 -6.50 70.28
C ARG A 463 -27.76 -7.68 71.25
N LEU A 464 -28.16 -7.55 72.50
CA LEU A 464 -28.11 -8.64 73.47
C LEU A 464 -29.34 -9.55 73.41
N THR A 465 -30.32 -9.26 72.56
CA THR A 465 -31.51 -10.12 72.35
C THR A 465 -31.15 -11.37 71.55
N ALA A 466 -32.06 -12.39 71.58
CA ALA A 466 -31.88 -13.58 70.79
C ALA A 466 -31.70 -13.29 69.30
N ILE A 467 -32.49 -12.34 68.76
CA ILE A 467 -32.34 -11.88 67.36
C ILE A 467 -30.97 -11.28 67.08
N GLY A 468 -30.42 -10.46 67.96
CA GLY A 468 -29.09 -9.92 67.83
C GLY A 468 -27.98 -10.94 67.89
N ARG A 469 -28.16 -12.05 68.64
CA ARG A 469 -27.25 -13.20 68.64
C ARG A 469 -27.21 -13.88 67.29
N ASP A 470 -28.38 -14.22 66.74
CA ASP A 470 -28.51 -14.86 65.43
C ASP A 470 -27.93 -14.00 64.30
N GLU A 471 -28.06 -12.67 64.38
CA GLU A 471 -27.44 -11.75 63.41
C GLU A 471 -25.91 -11.81 63.46
N ILE A 472 -25.30 -11.76 64.65
CA ILE A 472 -23.84 -11.81 64.82
C ILE A 472 -23.30 -13.21 64.36
N GLU A 473 -24.01 -14.30 64.64
CA GLU A 473 -23.60 -15.64 64.19
C GLU A 473 -23.70 -15.78 62.68
N LYS A 474 -24.76 -15.24 62.04
CA LYS A 474 -24.90 -15.20 60.59
C LYS A 474 -23.79 -14.34 59.91
N GLU A 475 -23.54 -13.13 60.44
CA GLU A 475 -22.47 -12.27 59.95
C GLU A 475 -21.11 -12.96 60.11
N LEU A 476 -20.81 -13.60 61.24
CA LEU A 476 -19.55 -14.25 61.48
C LEU A 476 -19.37 -15.47 60.55
N ASN A 477 -20.41 -16.25 60.29
CA ASN A 477 -20.38 -17.39 59.34
C ASN A 477 -20.15 -16.91 57.91
N SER A 478 -20.82 -15.82 57.49
CA SER A 478 -20.60 -15.20 56.16
C SER A 478 -19.16 -14.74 55.98
N ILE A 479 -18.60 -14.00 56.96
CA ILE A 479 -17.24 -13.54 56.94
C ILE A 479 -16.25 -14.73 56.96
N GLY A 480 -16.57 -15.79 57.75
CA GLY A 480 -15.75 -17.01 57.76
C GLY A 480 -15.68 -17.71 56.38
N GLN A 481 -16.78 -17.70 55.63
CA GLN A 481 -16.80 -18.21 54.25
C GLN A 481 -15.97 -17.32 53.32
N ASP A 482 -16.09 -15.97 53.47
CA ASP A 482 -15.30 -15.02 52.69
C ASP A 482 -13.79 -15.18 52.98
N ILE A 483 -13.40 -15.30 54.24
CA ILE A 483 -12.00 -15.54 54.63
C ILE A 483 -11.48 -16.86 53.99
N LYS A 484 -12.27 -17.93 54.06
CA LYS A 484 -11.91 -19.21 53.40
C LYS A 484 -11.69 -19.04 51.89
N LYS A 485 -12.60 -18.30 51.25
CA LYS A 485 -12.48 -18.00 49.82
C LYS A 485 -11.21 -17.19 49.52
N TYR A 486 -10.92 -16.16 50.34
CA TYR A 486 -9.70 -15.36 50.12
C TYR A 486 -8.42 -16.17 50.37
N LEU A 487 -8.38 -17.04 51.33
CA LEU A 487 -7.25 -17.94 51.59
C LEU A 487 -7.05 -18.91 50.45
N GLU A 488 -8.15 -19.45 49.87
CA GLU A 488 -8.10 -20.35 48.72
C GLU A 488 -7.52 -19.62 47.49
N ILE A 489 -7.95 -18.38 47.24
CA ILE A 489 -7.42 -17.51 46.15
C ILE A 489 -5.92 -17.27 46.31
N LEU A 490 -5.46 -16.97 47.54
CA LEU A 490 -4.06 -16.70 47.80
C LEU A 490 -3.16 -17.94 47.79
N SER A 491 -3.71 -19.13 48.07
CA SER A 491 -2.96 -20.38 48.13
C SER A 491 -2.96 -21.16 46.82
N ASN A 492 -3.93 -20.93 45.92
CA ASN A 492 -4.10 -21.70 44.71
C ASN A 492 -4.03 -20.81 43.46
N ARG A 493 -2.96 -20.95 42.68
CA ARG A 493 -2.74 -20.20 41.45
C ARG A 493 -3.86 -20.39 40.43
N GLN A 494 -4.40 -21.59 40.28
CA GLN A 494 -5.48 -21.85 39.32
C GLN A 494 -6.76 -21.08 39.65
N VAL A 495 -7.10 -20.97 40.95
CA VAL A 495 -8.28 -20.20 41.40
C VAL A 495 -8.08 -18.70 41.10
N LEU A 496 -6.86 -18.19 41.30
CA LEU A 496 -6.50 -16.82 40.99
C LEU A 496 -6.60 -16.52 39.46
N ASP A 497 -6.06 -17.42 38.65
CA ASP A 497 -6.11 -17.29 37.17
C ASP A 497 -7.56 -17.35 36.66
N ASN A 498 -8.43 -18.20 37.26
CA ASN A 498 -9.85 -18.26 36.93
C ASN A 498 -10.56 -16.91 37.23
N ILE A 499 -10.20 -16.23 38.34
CA ILE A 499 -10.77 -14.93 38.68
C ILE A 499 -10.34 -13.86 37.67
N ILE A 500 -9.06 -13.88 37.27
CA ILE A 500 -8.58 -12.93 36.23
C ILE A 500 -9.31 -13.21 34.91
N GLU A 501 -9.48 -14.47 34.54
CA GLU A 501 -10.23 -14.86 33.35
C GLU A 501 -11.68 -14.38 33.40
N GLU A 502 -12.36 -14.55 34.55
CA GLU A 502 -13.73 -14.07 34.75
C GLU A 502 -13.82 -12.54 34.63
N GLU A 503 -12.90 -11.80 35.23
CA GLU A 503 -12.86 -10.33 35.16
C GLU A 503 -12.60 -9.84 33.73
N LEU A 504 -11.71 -10.50 32.98
CA LEU A 504 -11.44 -10.22 31.57
C LEU A 504 -12.67 -10.48 30.69
N ASN A 505 -13.32 -11.64 30.87
CA ASN A 505 -14.53 -11.99 30.14
C ASN A 505 -15.69 -11.01 30.44
N ASN A 506 -15.89 -10.63 31.70
CA ASN A 506 -16.88 -9.62 32.07
C ASN A 506 -16.61 -8.26 31.40
N SER A 507 -15.32 -7.89 31.26
CA SER A 507 -14.93 -6.68 30.56
C SER A 507 -15.23 -6.78 29.06
N LYS A 508 -14.96 -7.94 28.46
CA LYS A 508 -15.29 -8.25 27.06
C LYS A 508 -16.79 -8.19 26.80
N ASP A 509 -17.60 -8.83 27.66
CA ASP A 509 -19.06 -8.89 27.50
C ASP A 509 -19.71 -7.52 27.62
N SER A 510 -19.13 -6.65 28.48
CA SER A 510 -19.67 -5.31 28.74
C SER A 510 -19.28 -4.27 27.70
N PHE A 511 -18.10 -4.39 27.09
CA PHE A 511 -17.49 -3.36 26.24
C PHE A 511 -16.97 -3.88 24.89
N GLY A 512 -17.06 -5.19 24.63
CA GLY A 512 -16.66 -5.79 23.35
C GLY A 512 -17.46 -5.22 22.17
N ASN A 513 -16.77 -4.98 21.09
CA ASN A 513 -17.38 -4.52 19.84
C ASN A 513 -16.64 -5.13 18.64
N PRO A 514 -17.28 -5.21 17.47
CA PRO A 514 -16.67 -5.78 16.29
C PRO A 514 -15.46 -4.96 15.82
N ARG A 515 -14.57 -5.61 15.09
CA ARG A 515 -13.43 -4.98 14.41
C ARG A 515 -13.94 -3.94 13.42
N ARG A 516 -13.26 -2.80 13.36
CA ARG A 516 -13.53 -1.70 12.42
C ARG A 516 -12.62 -1.75 11.20
N THR A 517 -11.33 -2.10 11.40
CA THR A 517 -10.32 -2.10 10.34
C THR A 517 -10.28 -3.47 9.67
N GLU A 518 -10.43 -3.52 8.35
CA GLU A 518 -10.28 -4.74 7.55
C GLU A 518 -8.79 -5.06 7.33
N ILE A 519 -8.43 -6.34 7.26
CA ILE A 519 -7.07 -6.78 6.95
C ILE A 519 -7.12 -7.55 5.62
N MET A 520 -6.44 -7.02 4.61
CA MET A 520 -6.37 -7.60 3.27
C MET A 520 -5.04 -8.30 3.06
N ASP A 521 -5.08 -9.54 2.56
CA ASP A 521 -3.89 -10.36 2.27
C ASP A 521 -3.28 -10.06 0.89
N ILE A 522 -3.37 -8.82 0.44
CA ILE A 522 -2.82 -8.37 -0.85
C ILE A 522 -1.43 -7.80 -0.58
N GLU A 523 -0.40 -8.39 -1.18
CA GLU A 523 0.91 -7.74 -1.26
C GLU A 523 0.82 -6.64 -2.31
N LEU A 524 1.16 -5.42 -1.90
CA LEU A 524 1.17 -4.27 -2.79
C LEU A 524 2.41 -4.31 -3.69
N ASP A 525 2.26 -4.88 -4.86
CA ASP A 525 2.97 -4.42 -6.06
C ASP A 525 1.96 -3.61 -6.90
N VAL A 526 1.69 -2.37 -6.51
CA VAL A 526 1.10 -1.40 -7.45
C VAL A 526 2.22 -1.01 -8.39
N ASP A 527 2.28 -1.68 -9.52
CA ASP A 527 3.19 -1.32 -10.60
C ASP A 527 2.90 0.13 -11.02
N ASP A 528 3.93 0.88 -11.39
CA ASP A 528 3.76 2.24 -11.93
C ASP A 528 2.79 2.24 -13.13
N GLU A 529 2.55 1.10 -13.71
CA GLU A 529 1.63 0.85 -14.82
C GLU A 529 0.16 1.03 -14.44
N ASP A 530 -0.25 0.59 -13.25
CA ASP A 530 -1.65 0.71 -12.74
C ASP A 530 -2.10 2.17 -12.50
N LEU A 531 -1.15 3.09 -12.59
CA LEU A 531 -1.39 4.52 -12.40
C LEU A 531 -1.58 5.29 -13.70
N ILE A 532 -1.43 4.60 -14.84
CA ILE A 532 -1.43 5.21 -16.16
C ILE A 532 -2.67 4.75 -16.91
N PRO A 533 -3.50 5.68 -17.39
CA PRO A 533 -4.69 5.32 -18.14
C PRO A 533 -4.31 4.60 -19.43
N LYS A 534 -5.07 3.55 -19.77
CA LYS A 534 -5.02 2.90 -21.08
C LYS A 534 -5.62 3.84 -22.11
N GLN A 535 -4.81 4.37 -22.98
CA GLN A 535 -5.25 5.25 -24.06
C GLN A 535 -4.41 5.02 -25.31
N ASP A 536 -5.04 5.19 -26.47
CA ASP A 536 -4.33 5.12 -27.75
C ASP A 536 -3.50 6.38 -27.95
N VAL A 537 -2.26 6.16 -28.36
CA VAL A 537 -1.27 7.20 -28.61
C VAL A 537 -0.66 7.05 -29.98
N VAL A 538 -0.45 8.16 -30.65
CA VAL A 538 0.33 8.23 -31.87
C VAL A 538 1.80 8.32 -31.49
N ILE A 539 2.58 7.33 -31.85
CA ILE A 539 4.03 7.30 -31.65
C ILE A 539 4.68 7.76 -32.96
N THR A 540 5.53 8.75 -32.85
CA THR A 540 6.23 9.34 -33.99
C THR A 540 7.72 9.21 -33.79
N VAL A 541 8.43 8.69 -34.78
CA VAL A 541 9.88 8.51 -34.80
C VAL A 541 10.48 9.29 -35.95
N SER A 542 11.58 10.03 -35.72
CA SER A 542 12.27 10.77 -36.75
C SER A 542 13.57 10.07 -37.21
N HIS A 543 14.05 10.45 -38.40
CA HIS A 543 15.29 9.93 -38.96
C HIS A 543 16.52 10.13 -38.06
N LYS A 544 16.60 11.25 -37.37
CA LYS A 544 17.66 11.53 -36.39
C LYS A 544 17.45 10.83 -35.05
N GLY A 545 16.49 9.91 -34.95
CA GLY A 545 16.24 9.10 -33.76
C GLY A 545 15.53 9.84 -32.62
N TYR A 546 14.71 10.84 -32.91
CA TYR A 546 13.79 11.44 -31.92
C TYR A 546 12.49 10.65 -31.90
N ILE A 547 11.96 10.42 -30.70
CA ILE A 547 10.70 9.71 -30.47
C ILE A 547 9.80 10.49 -29.52
N LYS A 548 8.51 10.44 -29.75
CA LYS A 548 7.46 10.98 -28.88
C LYS A 548 6.18 10.18 -28.99
N ARG A 549 5.34 10.31 -27.98
CA ARG A 549 3.95 9.88 -28.03
C ARG A 549 3.01 11.07 -27.87
N VAL A 550 1.89 11.05 -28.54
CA VAL A 550 0.85 12.08 -28.47
C VAL A 550 -0.49 11.37 -28.34
N PRO A 551 -1.37 11.70 -27.38
CA PRO A 551 -2.70 11.08 -27.30
C PRO A 551 -3.45 11.21 -28.63
N LEU A 552 -4.08 10.13 -29.09
CA LEU A 552 -4.80 10.08 -30.36
C LEU A 552 -5.94 11.13 -30.36
N SER A 553 -6.58 11.36 -29.22
CA SER A 553 -7.62 12.37 -29.02
C SER A 553 -7.17 13.83 -29.31
N THR A 554 -5.85 14.08 -29.32
CA THR A 554 -5.29 15.40 -29.66
C THR A 554 -5.38 15.69 -31.17
N TYR A 555 -5.51 14.65 -31.99
CA TYR A 555 -5.66 14.76 -33.43
C TYR A 555 -7.14 14.80 -33.77
N ARG A 556 -7.68 15.99 -34.06
CA ARG A 556 -9.06 16.16 -34.54
C ARG A 556 -9.19 15.57 -35.94
N SER A 557 -10.21 14.75 -36.15
CA SER A 557 -10.58 14.31 -37.50
C SER A 557 -10.85 15.52 -38.40
N GLN A 558 -10.22 15.57 -39.58
CA GLN A 558 -10.47 16.63 -40.56
C GLN A 558 -11.24 16.04 -41.75
N ARG A 559 -12.23 16.77 -42.25
CA ARG A 559 -12.98 16.39 -43.46
C ARG A 559 -12.05 16.38 -44.68
N ARG A 560 -12.39 15.55 -45.68
CA ARG A 560 -11.68 15.50 -46.99
C ARG A 560 -11.42 16.91 -47.54
N GLY A 561 -10.16 17.24 -47.92
CA GLY A 561 -9.73 18.51 -48.43
C GLY A 561 -9.11 19.45 -47.41
N GLY A 562 -8.98 19.04 -46.11
CA GLY A 562 -8.28 19.86 -45.10
C GLY A 562 -6.76 19.92 -45.38
N LYS A 563 -6.12 21.04 -45.05
CA LYS A 563 -4.67 21.19 -45.04
C LYS A 563 -4.13 20.34 -43.92
N GLY A 564 -3.41 19.25 -44.24
CA GLY A 564 -2.76 18.38 -43.25
C GLY A 564 -1.92 19.16 -42.22
N ARG A 565 -1.80 18.66 -41.00
CA ARG A 565 -0.90 19.24 -39.99
C ARG A 565 0.41 18.45 -40.00
N ALA A 566 1.53 19.18 -39.88
CA ALA A 566 2.84 18.57 -39.72
C ALA A 566 2.86 17.72 -38.43
N GLY A 567 3.19 16.46 -38.55
CA GLY A 567 3.28 15.52 -37.40
C GLY A 567 4.43 15.83 -36.46
N MET A 568 5.39 16.64 -36.87
CA MET A 568 6.55 17.06 -36.07
C MET A 568 7.13 18.36 -36.64
N SER A 569 7.57 19.29 -35.78
CA SER A 569 8.35 20.44 -36.19
C SER A 569 9.80 20.03 -36.36
N THR A 570 10.24 19.87 -37.59
CA THR A 570 11.64 19.58 -37.91
C THR A 570 12.34 20.87 -38.38
N ARG A 571 13.48 21.17 -37.81
CA ARG A 571 14.43 22.15 -38.34
C ARG A 571 15.47 21.38 -39.12
N ASP A 572 15.73 21.84 -40.34
CA ASP A 572 16.76 21.42 -41.26
C ASP A 572 17.31 19.98 -41.12
N GLU A 573 17.02 19.12 -42.09
CA GLU A 573 17.56 17.75 -42.23
C GLU A 573 17.02 16.65 -41.29
N ASP A 574 15.89 16.80 -40.63
CA ASP A 574 15.23 15.71 -39.85
C ASP A 574 13.78 15.51 -40.35
N PHE A 575 13.31 14.29 -40.47
CA PHE A 575 11.98 13.95 -40.94
C PHE A 575 11.43 12.72 -40.21
N VAL A 576 10.11 12.55 -40.24
CA VAL A 576 9.43 11.42 -39.60
C VAL A 576 9.66 10.16 -40.45
N THR A 577 10.20 9.13 -39.84
CA THR A 577 10.44 7.83 -40.47
C THR A 577 9.37 6.81 -40.15
N GLN A 578 8.77 6.87 -38.96
CA GLN A 578 7.73 5.94 -38.54
C GLN A 578 6.64 6.66 -37.76
N ILE A 579 5.39 6.30 -38.04
CA ILE A 579 4.20 6.70 -37.29
C ILE A 579 3.35 5.45 -37.11
N PHE A 580 2.97 5.15 -35.89
CA PHE A 580 2.04 4.07 -35.59
C PHE A 580 1.17 4.43 -34.38
N VAL A 581 -0.02 3.85 -34.31
CA VAL A 581 -0.99 4.06 -33.23
C VAL A 581 -0.97 2.83 -32.36
N GLU A 582 -0.70 3.01 -31.08
CA GLU A 582 -0.62 1.93 -30.11
C GLU A 582 -1.18 2.36 -28.76
N ASN A 583 -1.54 1.39 -27.93
CA ASN A 583 -1.97 1.66 -26.58
C ASN A 583 -0.78 2.05 -25.67
N THR A 584 -1.01 2.89 -24.67
CA THR A 584 0.01 3.28 -23.68
C THR A 584 0.67 2.08 -23.00
N HIS A 585 -0.03 0.96 -22.84
CA HIS A 585 0.46 -0.25 -22.15
C HIS A 585 1.13 -1.25 -23.08
N THR A 586 1.05 -1.04 -24.40
CA THR A 586 1.69 -1.94 -25.39
C THR A 586 3.20 -2.00 -25.14
N PRO A 587 3.77 -3.21 -25.00
CA PRO A 587 5.22 -3.38 -24.94
C PRO A 587 5.82 -3.17 -26.33
N ILE A 588 6.89 -2.40 -26.41
CA ILE A 588 7.57 -2.05 -27.64
C ILE A 588 9.00 -2.55 -27.56
N LEU A 589 9.41 -3.35 -28.55
CA LEU A 589 10.78 -3.79 -28.73
C LEU A 589 11.52 -2.83 -29.67
N PHE A 590 12.73 -2.48 -29.29
CA PHE A 590 13.64 -1.64 -30.05
C PHE A 590 14.86 -2.46 -30.43
N PHE A 591 14.99 -2.81 -31.70
CA PHE A 591 16.13 -3.59 -32.21
C PHE A 591 17.18 -2.63 -32.74
N SER A 592 18.41 -2.79 -32.27
CA SER A 592 19.53 -1.96 -32.68
C SER A 592 20.28 -2.56 -33.87
N SER A 593 20.98 -1.71 -34.59
CA SER A 593 21.86 -2.10 -35.68
C SER A 593 22.99 -3.03 -35.25
N THR A 594 23.37 -3.01 -33.98
CA THR A 594 24.45 -3.84 -33.41
C THR A 594 23.96 -5.19 -32.88
N GLY A 595 22.66 -5.50 -33.03
CA GLY A 595 22.10 -6.79 -32.64
C GLY A 595 21.63 -6.86 -31.18
N ILE A 596 21.40 -5.76 -30.55
CA ILE A 596 20.81 -5.66 -29.18
C ILE A 596 19.33 -5.33 -29.32
N VAL A 597 18.52 -5.85 -28.39
CA VAL A 597 17.12 -5.51 -28.25
C VAL A 597 16.88 -4.85 -26.89
N TYR A 598 16.09 -3.79 -26.88
CA TYR A 598 15.58 -3.11 -25.70
C TYR A 598 14.06 -3.24 -25.66
N LYS A 599 13.48 -3.27 -24.46
CA LYS A 599 12.02 -3.34 -24.23
C LYS A 599 11.57 -2.14 -23.42
N MET A 600 10.51 -1.48 -23.87
CA MET A 600 9.90 -0.36 -23.17
C MET A 600 8.39 -0.36 -23.39
N LYS A 601 7.59 -0.06 -22.37
CA LYS A 601 6.15 0.16 -22.51
C LYS A 601 5.86 1.53 -23.14
N GLY A 602 4.79 1.65 -23.90
CA GLY A 602 4.40 2.87 -24.59
C GLY A 602 4.31 4.09 -23.69
N TYR A 603 3.82 3.93 -22.45
CA TYR A 603 3.72 5.02 -21.49
C TYR A 603 5.07 5.61 -21.03
N LYS A 604 6.16 4.88 -21.14
CA LYS A 604 7.52 5.37 -20.82
C LYS A 604 8.10 6.28 -21.90
N LEU A 605 7.50 6.29 -23.09
CA LEU A 605 7.88 7.22 -24.15
C LEU A 605 7.53 8.67 -23.76
N PRO A 606 8.34 9.66 -24.16
CA PRO A 606 8.11 11.05 -23.81
C PRO A 606 6.80 11.55 -24.43
N GLN A 607 5.93 12.12 -23.60
CA GLN A 607 4.71 12.77 -24.05
C GLN A 607 5.08 14.11 -24.70
N GLY A 608 4.49 14.39 -25.85
CA GLY A 608 4.69 15.61 -26.59
C GLY A 608 3.41 16.21 -27.13
N THR A 609 3.49 17.39 -27.69
CA THR A 609 2.44 17.95 -28.54
C THR A 609 2.66 17.52 -30.00
N PRO A 610 1.66 17.59 -30.90
CA PRO A 610 1.84 17.27 -32.31
C PRO A 610 3.02 18.02 -32.98
N GLN A 611 3.33 19.22 -32.56
CA GLN A 611 4.40 20.03 -33.12
C GLN A 611 5.75 19.91 -32.40
N SER A 612 5.84 19.22 -31.26
CA SER A 612 7.10 19.07 -30.51
C SER A 612 8.05 18.10 -31.20
N LYS A 613 9.36 18.26 -31.00
CA LYS A 613 10.41 17.40 -31.57
C LYS A 613 10.55 16.04 -30.85
N GLY A 614 10.04 15.88 -29.62
CA GLY A 614 10.26 14.70 -28.80
C GLY A 614 11.64 14.64 -28.15
N LYS A 615 12.08 13.46 -27.73
CA LYS A 615 13.41 13.22 -27.13
C LYS A 615 14.20 12.24 -27.99
N ALA A 616 15.51 12.42 -28.06
CA ALA A 616 16.39 11.49 -28.76
C ALA A 616 16.39 10.11 -28.05
N MET A 617 16.31 9.01 -28.81
CA MET A 617 16.29 7.64 -28.28
C MET A 617 17.54 7.30 -27.49
N ILE A 618 18.69 7.91 -27.78
CA ILE A 618 19.92 7.76 -26.98
C ILE A 618 19.76 8.24 -25.52
N ASN A 619 18.81 9.13 -25.25
CA ASN A 619 18.50 9.57 -23.87
C ASN A 619 17.46 8.67 -23.16
N LEU A 620 16.85 7.75 -23.89
CA LEU A 620 15.83 6.83 -23.36
C LEU A 620 16.37 5.40 -23.25
N LEU A 621 17.24 5.02 -24.16
CA LEU A 621 17.85 3.71 -24.27
C LEU A 621 19.36 3.83 -24.09
N PRO A 622 20.04 2.88 -23.43
CA PRO A 622 21.48 2.90 -23.21
C PRO A 622 22.23 2.49 -24.48
N LEU A 623 22.12 3.28 -25.56
CA LEU A 623 22.75 3.02 -26.83
C LEU A 623 24.25 3.34 -26.78
N SER A 624 25.05 2.50 -27.43
CA SER A 624 26.49 2.74 -27.62
C SER A 624 26.75 3.79 -28.69
N GLU A 625 27.96 4.32 -28.75
CA GLU A 625 28.36 5.29 -29.80
C GLU A 625 28.27 4.62 -31.21
N GLY A 626 27.55 5.26 -32.12
CA GLY A 626 27.31 4.75 -33.47
C GLY A 626 26.22 3.66 -33.59
N GLU A 627 25.57 3.30 -32.50
CA GLU A 627 24.44 2.39 -32.48
C GLU A 627 23.12 3.11 -32.81
N ASN A 628 22.38 2.59 -33.81
CA ASN A 628 21.08 3.12 -34.19
C ASN A 628 19.98 2.08 -33.99
N ILE A 629 18.76 2.51 -33.74
CA ILE A 629 17.59 1.65 -33.75
C ILE A 629 17.17 1.41 -35.21
N THR A 630 17.07 0.17 -35.60
CA THR A 630 16.71 -0.25 -36.99
C THR A 630 15.25 -0.64 -37.10
N THR A 631 14.71 -1.27 -36.06
CA THR A 631 13.31 -1.69 -36.05
C THR A 631 12.68 -1.40 -34.71
N ILE A 632 11.51 -0.79 -34.74
CA ILE A 632 10.65 -0.57 -33.57
C ILE A 632 9.41 -1.44 -33.78
N MET A 633 9.15 -2.31 -32.84
CA MET A 633 8.11 -3.33 -32.98
C MET A 633 7.17 -3.27 -31.77
N PRO A 634 5.97 -2.71 -31.92
CA PRO A 634 4.92 -2.88 -30.93
C PRO A 634 4.44 -4.34 -30.90
N LEU A 635 4.07 -4.81 -29.73
CA LEU A 635 3.66 -6.19 -29.49
C LEU A 635 2.30 -6.23 -28.81
N PRO A 636 1.55 -7.36 -28.89
CA PRO A 636 0.37 -7.57 -28.08
C PRO A 636 0.67 -7.41 -26.58
N GLU A 637 -0.26 -6.82 -25.83
CA GLU A 637 -0.11 -6.64 -24.38
C GLU A 637 0.05 -7.97 -23.64
N ASN A 638 -0.66 -9.03 -24.13
CA ASN A 638 -0.61 -10.36 -23.54
C ASN A 638 0.66 -11.10 -23.98
N GLU A 639 1.60 -11.26 -23.08
CA GLU A 639 2.88 -11.94 -23.33
C GLU A 639 2.71 -13.46 -23.59
N GLU A 640 1.58 -14.08 -23.23
CA GLU A 640 1.28 -15.49 -23.54
C GLU A 640 1.09 -15.73 -25.06
N GLU A 641 0.66 -14.73 -25.79
CA GLU A 641 0.53 -14.81 -27.26
C GLU A 641 1.89 -14.88 -27.95
N TRP A 642 2.96 -14.46 -27.28
CA TRP A 642 4.30 -14.45 -27.85
C TRP A 642 4.90 -15.85 -28.07
N GLU A 643 4.34 -16.89 -27.43
CA GLU A 643 4.81 -18.27 -27.66
C GLU A 643 4.54 -18.77 -29.08
N ASN A 644 3.52 -18.25 -29.74
CA ASN A 644 3.07 -18.64 -31.07
C ASN A 644 3.70 -17.82 -32.19
N LEU A 645 4.35 -16.69 -31.85
CA LEU A 645 4.96 -15.81 -32.84
C LEU A 645 6.46 -16.07 -32.99
N LEU A 646 6.93 -15.92 -34.20
CA LEU A 646 8.35 -16.04 -34.56
C LEU A 646 8.87 -14.68 -35.03
N LEU A 647 10.17 -14.42 -34.78
CA LEU A 647 10.90 -13.27 -35.29
C LEU A 647 11.89 -13.72 -36.37
N MET A 648 11.85 -13.05 -37.52
CA MET A 648 12.81 -13.17 -38.58
C MET A 648 13.73 -11.96 -38.62
N PHE A 649 15.01 -12.21 -38.43
CA PHE A 649 16.08 -11.20 -38.50
C PHE A 649 16.72 -11.29 -39.90
N ALA A 650 17.01 -10.16 -40.51
CA ALA A 650 17.79 -10.04 -41.73
C ALA A 650 18.90 -9.00 -41.57
N THR A 651 20.10 -9.33 -42.04
CA THR A 651 21.27 -8.44 -41.98
C THR A 651 21.60 -7.84 -43.34
N GLU A 652 22.34 -6.73 -43.34
CA GLU A 652 22.81 -6.07 -44.58
C GLU A 652 23.65 -7.00 -45.48
N ASN A 653 24.39 -7.92 -44.86
CA ASN A 653 25.21 -8.90 -45.58
C ASN A 653 24.42 -10.13 -46.04
N GLY A 654 23.09 -10.12 -45.88
CA GLY A 654 22.18 -11.15 -46.41
C GLY A 654 22.09 -12.42 -45.58
N ASN A 655 22.45 -12.38 -44.29
CA ASN A 655 22.19 -13.45 -43.35
C ASN A 655 20.79 -13.31 -42.76
N VAL A 656 20.15 -14.45 -42.46
CA VAL A 656 18.82 -14.49 -41.79
C VAL A 656 18.85 -15.42 -40.60
N ARG A 657 17.96 -15.12 -39.65
CA ARG A 657 17.82 -15.91 -38.44
C ARG A 657 16.39 -15.90 -37.95
N LYS A 658 15.91 -17.04 -37.45
CA LYS A 658 14.56 -17.18 -36.89
C LYS A 658 14.62 -17.58 -35.42
N ASN A 659 13.94 -16.83 -34.55
CA ASN A 659 13.77 -17.09 -33.12
C ASN A 659 12.30 -17.09 -32.74
N LYS A 660 11.96 -17.66 -31.57
CA LYS A 660 10.67 -17.43 -30.96
C LYS A 660 10.62 -16.02 -30.38
N LEU A 661 9.46 -15.38 -30.45
CA LEU A 661 9.23 -14.07 -29.80
C LEU A 661 9.34 -14.18 -28.28
N SER A 662 8.94 -15.33 -27.71
CA SER A 662 9.08 -15.61 -26.26
C SER A 662 10.54 -15.56 -25.75
N ASP A 663 11.55 -15.70 -26.64
CA ASP A 663 12.95 -15.47 -26.24
C ASP A 663 13.24 -14.02 -25.78
N PHE A 664 12.33 -13.09 -26.08
CA PHE A 664 12.46 -11.65 -25.81
C PHE A 664 11.46 -11.12 -24.74
N VAL A 665 10.79 -12.00 -24.00
CA VAL A 665 9.90 -11.62 -22.88
C VAL A 665 10.71 -10.90 -21.79
N ASP A 666 11.83 -11.51 -21.38
CA ASP A 666 12.71 -10.98 -20.35
C ASP A 666 13.86 -10.17 -20.97
N VAL A 667 13.63 -8.88 -21.21
CA VAL A 667 14.66 -7.94 -21.63
C VAL A 667 14.95 -6.98 -20.48
N ARG A 668 16.19 -7.00 -19.99
CA ARG A 668 16.63 -6.09 -18.91
C ARG A 668 16.78 -4.65 -19.42
N SER A 669 16.79 -3.68 -18.51
CA SER A 669 16.94 -2.26 -18.87
C SER A 669 18.21 -1.92 -19.66
N ASN A 670 19.28 -2.70 -19.51
CA ASN A 670 20.53 -2.55 -20.26
C ASN A 670 20.54 -3.29 -21.62
N GLY A 671 19.37 -3.79 -22.06
CA GLY A 671 19.23 -4.54 -23.30
C GLY A 671 19.64 -6.00 -23.20
N LYS A 672 19.40 -6.74 -24.28
CA LYS A 672 19.66 -8.17 -24.42
C LYS A 672 20.16 -8.44 -25.84
N ILE A 673 21.18 -9.29 -26.00
CA ILE A 673 21.66 -9.66 -27.31
C ILE A 673 20.52 -10.40 -28.04
N ALA A 674 20.06 -9.84 -29.15
CA ALA A 674 19.07 -10.45 -30.03
C ALA A 674 19.72 -11.34 -31.07
N MET A 675 20.81 -10.89 -31.72
CA MET A 675 21.58 -11.62 -32.69
C MET A 675 23.05 -11.23 -32.57
N LYS A 676 23.95 -12.22 -32.65
CA LYS A 676 25.38 -11.92 -32.80
C LYS A 676 25.66 -11.63 -34.29
N LEU A 677 26.31 -10.51 -34.53
CA LEU A 677 26.70 -10.07 -35.87
C LEU A 677 28.16 -10.45 -36.19
N GLN A 678 28.48 -10.53 -37.48
CA GLN A 678 29.87 -10.58 -37.98
C GLN A 678 30.43 -9.15 -37.99
N ASP A 679 31.75 -9.03 -38.08
CA ASP A 679 32.41 -7.73 -38.20
C ASP A 679 31.85 -7.01 -39.44
N ASP A 680 31.52 -5.72 -39.30
CA ASP A 680 30.93 -4.85 -40.34
C ASP A 680 29.52 -5.23 -40.84
N ASP A 681 28.81 -6.17 -40.19
CA ASP A 681 27.42 -6.47 -40.53
C ASP A 681 26.45 -5.70 -39.58
N LYS A 682 25.26 -5.40 -40.08
CA LYS A 682 24.20 -4.71 -39.32
C LYS A 682 22.87 -5.40 -39.49
N ILE A 683 22.03 -5.39 -38.50
CA ILE A 683 20.63 -5.76 -38.64
C ILE A 683 19.95 -4.71 -39.52
N LYS A 684 19.25 -5.19 -40.56
CA LYS A 684 18.50 -4.34 -41.50
C LYS A 684 17.01 -4.31 -41.15
N SER A 685 16.41 -5.47 -40.90
CA SER A 685 15.00 -5.57 -40.46
C SER A 685 14.80 -6.73 -39.52
N VAL A 686 13.77 -6.60 -38.68
CA VAL A 686 13.24 -7.64 -37.80
C VAL A 686 11.73 -7.68 -37.98
N GLU A 687 11.19 -8.79 -38.40
CA GLU A 687 9.76 -8.93 -38.72
C GLU A 687 9.15 -10.10 -37.94
N THR A 688 7.88 -9.96 -37.54
CA THR A 688 7.10 -11.09 -37.01
C THR A 688 6.66 -12.00 -38.14
N CYS A 689 6.72 -13.31 -37.95
CA CYS A 689 6.34 -14.30 -38.97
C CYS A 689 5.79 -15.57 -38.33
N THR A 690 5.18 -16.39 -39.18
CA THR A 690 4.80 -17.78 -38.89
C THR A 690 5.52 -18.75 -39.85
N ASP A 691 5.53 -20.04 -39.52
CA ASP A 691 6.14 -21.05 -40.42
C ASP A 691 5.37 -21.19 -41.74
N ASN A 692 4.16 -20.63 -41.82
CA ASN A 692 3.34 -20.66 -43.03
C ASN A 692 3.55 -19.46 -43.95
N ASP A 693 4.48 -18.58 -43.64
CA ASP A 693 4.79 -17.39 -44.44
C ASP A 693 6.00 -17.59 -45.31
N ASP A 694 6.18 -16.70 -46.28
CA ASP A 694 7.39 -16.58 -47.09
C ASP A 694 8.12 -15.28 -46.70
N ILE A 695 9.43 -15.27 -46.83
CA ILE A 695 10.26 -14.07 -46.74
C ILE A 695 10.75 -13.65 -48.14
N LEU A 696 10.64 -12.35 -48.39
CA LEU A 696 11.20 -11.71 -49.60
C LEU A 696 12.33 -10.78 -49.18
N ILE A 697 13.54 -11.05 -49.60
CA ILE A 697 14.73 -10.22 -49.38
C ILE A 697 15.06 -9.50 -50.65
N THR A 698 15.19 -8.16 -50.59
CA THR A 698 15.51 -7.30 -51.73
C THR A 698 16.82 -6.59 -51.53
N THR A 699 17.60 -6.39 -52.58
CA THR A 699 18.93 -5.78 -52.54
C THR A 699 18.99 -4.46 -53.30
N SER A 700 19.95 -3.60 -52.95
CA SER A 700 20.15 -2.28 -53.57
C SER A 700 20.32 -2.35 -55.09
N LYS A 701 20.91 -3.42 -55.60
CA LYS A 701 21.12 -3.60 -57.03
C LYS A 701 19.95 -4.31 -57.76
N GLY A 702 18.74 -4.21 -57.17
CA GLY A 702 17.51 -4.67 -57.79
C GLY A 702 17.32 -6.19 -57.87
N GLN A 703 18.07 -6.97 -57.11
CA GLN A 703 17.87 -8.43 -57.00
C GLN A 703 17.01 -8.73 -55.76
N CYS A 704 16.25 -9.86 -55.84
CA CYS A 704 15.48 -10.36 -54.70
C CYS A 704 15.52 -11.88 -54.65
N ILE A 705 15.24 -12.41 -53.44
CA ILE A 705 15.06 -13.87 -53.26
C ILE A 705 13.83 -14.11 -52.37
N ARG A 706 12.96 -15.02 -52.76
CA ARG A 706 11.82 -15.50 -52.00
C ARG A 706 12.02 -16.95 -51.60
N PHE A 707 11.85 -17.25 -50.31
CA PHE A 707 11.89 -18.61 -49.77
C PHE A 707 10.96 -18.76 -48.58
N ARG A 708 10.62 -20.00 -48.20
CA ARG A 708 9.73 -20.30 -47.10
C ARG A 708 10.37 -19.97 -45.77
N VAL A 709 9.64 -19.37 -44.84
CA VAL A 709 10.09 -19.14 -43.45
C VAL A 709 10.51 -20.45 -42.78
N LYS A 710 9.79 -21.55 -43.02
CA LYS A 710 10.13 -22.88 -42.50
C LYS A 710 11.50 -23.41 -42.92
N ASP A 711 12.07 -22.91 -44.05
CA ASP A 711 13.39 -23.32 -44.53
C ASP A 711 14.53 -22.71 -43.71
N VAL A 712 14.22 -21.74 -42.86
CA VAL A 712 15.11 -21.20 -41.85
C VAL A 712 14.89 -21.96 -40.54
N ARG A 713 15.93 -22.65 -40.07
CA ARG A 713 15.82 -23.37 -38.80
C ARG A 713 15.51 -22.43 -37.64
N LEU A 714 14.75 -22.90 -36.69
CA LEU A 714 14.55 -22.21 -35.43
C LEU A 714 15.86 -22.26 -34.60
N PHE A 715 16.37 -21.12 -34.17
CA PHE A 715 17.55 -21.06 -33.35
C PHE A 715 17.17 -21.02 -31.86
N VAL A 716 17.70 -21.97 -31.10
CA VAL A 716 17.61 -22.00 -29.65
C VAL A 716 18.80 -21.21 -29.12
N GLY A 717 18.56 -20.05 -28.61
CA GLY A 717 19.61 -19.16 -28.13
C GLY A 717 19.99 -18.05 -29.12
N ARG A 718 20.70 -17.03 -28.67
CA ARG A 718 20.84 -15.72 -29.34
C ARG A 718 22.26 -15.40 -29.83
N SER A 719 23.21 -16.28 -29.64
CA SER A 719 24.64 -16.06 -29.90
C SER A 719 25.11 -16.48 -31.30
N SER A 720 24.20 -16.88 -32.22
CA SER A 720 24.51 -17.30 -33.56
C SER A 720 24.37 -16.15 -34.57
N THR A 721 25.19 -16.16 -35.61
CA THR A 721 25.15 -15.20 -36.75
C THR A 721 24.08 -15.54 -37.82
N GLY A 722 23.25 -16.58 -37.58
CA GLY A 722 22.22 -17.00 -38.53
C GLY A 722 22.74 -17.89 -39.67
N VAL A 723 21.99 -17.91 -40.78
CA VAL A 723 22.29 -18.63 -41.99
C VAL A 723 22.17 -17.71 -43.20
N ARG A 724 22.82 -18.03 -44.30
CA ARG A 724 22.75 -17.23 -45.52
C ARG A 724 21.34 -17.25 -46.10
N GLY A 725 20.72 -16.10 -46.26
CA GLY A 725 19.43 -15.86 -46.93
C GLY A 725 19.62 -15.65 -48.44
N ILE A 726 20.51 -14.71 -48.81
CA ILE A 726 20.86 -14.39 -50.21
C ILE A 726 22.38 -14.32 -50.37
N LYS A 727 22.85 -14.67 -51.58
CA LYS A 727 24.27 -14.48 -51.95
C LYS A 727 24.44 -13.17 -52.69
N LEU A 728 25.09 -12.20 -52.03
CA LEU A 728 25.33 -10.87 -52.55
C LEU A 728 26.56 -10.83 -53.50
N ALA A 729 26.50 -9.97 -54.51
CA ALA A 729 27.63 -9.56 -55.31
C ALA A 729 28.45 -8.48 -54.54
N LYS A 730 29.63 -8.15 -55.06
CA LYS A 730 30.43 -7.08 -54.53
C LYS A 730 29.67 -5.74 -54.64
N ASP A 731 29.75 -4.89 -53.66
CA ASP A 731 29.07 -3.57 -53.56
C ASP A 731 27.51 -3.66 -53.61
N ASN A 732 26.93 -4.82 -53.26
CA ASN A 732 25.51 -5.01 -53.13
C ASN A 732 25.15 -5.29 -51.65
N ARG A 733 24.03 -4.75 -51.18
CA ARG A 733 23.54 -4.92 -49.78
C ARG A 733 22.05 -5.19 -49.76
N VAL A 734 21.58 -5.82 -48.71
CA VAL A 734 20.15 -5.96 -48.47
C VAL A 734 19.59 -4.61 -48.02
N ILE A 735 18.50 -4.18 -48.69
CA ILE A 735 17.79 -2.95 -48.39
C ILE A 735 16.49 -3.20 -47.61
N SER A 736 15.83 -4.34 -47.88
CA SER A 736 14.64 -4.76 -47.14
C SER A 736 14.54 -6.28 -47.06
N ALA A 737 13.91 -6.76 -46.01
CA ALA A 737 13.47 -8.14 -45.90
C ALA A 737 12.08 -8.10 -45.27
N THR A 738 11.11 -8.62 -46.00
CA THR A 738 9.70 -8.48 -45.61
C THR A 738 9.01 -9.83 -45.62
N ILE A 739 8.04 -10.01 -44.75
CA ILE A 739 7.22 -11.21 -44.65
C ILE A 739 6.00 -11.05 -45.55
N ILE A 740 5.73 -12.07 -46.37
CA ILE A 740 4.59 -12.12 -47.26
C ILE A 740 3.85 -13.44 -47.12
N ASN A 741 2.60 -13.47 -47.55
CA ASN A 741 1.78 -14.68 -47.51
C ASN A 741 2.44 -15.82 -48.34
N ALA A 742 2.39 -17.04 -47.85
CA ALA A 742 2.92 -18.17 -48.54
C ALA A 742 2.19 -18.44 -49.87
N LEU A 743 2.95 -18.77 -50.89
CA LEU A 743 2.40 -19.12 -52.16
C LEU A 743 1.85 -20.56 -52.13
N ASN A 744 0.53 -20.70 -52.16
CA ASN A 744 -0.19 -21.98 -52.18
C ASN A 744 -0.68 -22.31 -53.61
N ALA A 745 0.21 -22.21 -54.59
CA ALA A 745 -0.09 -22.50 -55.96
C ALA A 745 1.08 -23.27 -56.62
N THR A 746 0.80 -24.14 -57.55
CA THR A 746 1.83 -24.78 -58.36
C THR A 746 2.47 -23.79 -59.32
N THR A 747 3.60 -24.13 -59.89
CA THR A 747 4.27 -23.25 -60.85
C THR A 747 3.37 -22.96 -62.06
N GLU A 748 2.62 -23.96 -62.55
CA GLU A 748 1.72 -23.82 -63.66
C GLU A 748 0.52 -22.91 -63.34
N GLU A 749 -0.14 -23.12 -62.20
CA GLU A 749 -1.24 -22.26 -61.74
C GLU A 749 -0.78 -20.80 -61.52
N ARG A 750 0.41 -20.61 -60.95
CA ARG A 750 1.02 -19.29 -60.79
C ARG A 750 1.23 -18.56 -62.12
N LEU A 751 1.79 -19.27 -63.12
CA LEU A 751 2.03 -18.68 -64.42
C LEU A 751 0.72 -18.39 -65.18
N ALA A 752 -0.27 -19.28 -65.06
CA ALA A 752 -1.60 -19.08 -65.63
C ALA A 752 -2.29 -17.86 -64.97
N TYR A 753 -2.21 -17.73 -63.66
CA TYR A 753 -2.77 -16.59 -62.94
C TYR A 753 -2.13 -15.27 -63.42
N ILE A 754 -0.82 -15.16 -63.49
CA ILE A 754 -0.10 -13.98 -63.95
C ILE A 754 -0.53 -13.62 -65.39
N LYS A 755 -0.66 -14.57 -66.26
CA LYS A 755 -1.07 -14.35 -67.68
C LYS A 755 -2.51 -13.82 -67.72
N MET A 756 -3.46 -14.43 -66.98
CA MET A 756 -4.85 -14.03 -66.97
C MET A 756 -5.00 -12.62 -66.30
N SER A 757 -4.30 -12.38 -65.21
CA SER A 757 -4.33 -11.11 -64.48
C SER A 757 -3.77 -9.96 -65.35
N LYS A 758 -2.67 -10.19 -66.10
CA LYS A 758 -2.15 -9.19 -67.07
C LYS A 758 -3.13 -8.88 -68.18
N ALA A 759 -3.81 -9.87 -68.72
CA ALA A 759 -4.84 -9.70 -69.74
C ALA A 759 -6.03 -8.87 -69.25
N VAL A 760 -6.48 -9.10 -68.00
CA VAL A 760 -7.58 -8.37 -67.40
C VAL A 760 -7.20 -6.92 -67.15
N ARG A 761 -5.93 -6.64 -66.72
CA ARG A 761 -5.43 -5.29 -66.43
C ARG A 761 -5.07 -4.51 -67.73
N GLY A 762 -5.04 -5.12 -68.89
CA GLY A 762 -4.69 -4.42 -70.14
C GLY A 762 -3.21 -4.13 -70.35
N ASP A 763 -2.30 -4.79 -69.65
CA ASP A 763 -0.86 -4.56 -69.63
C ASP A 763 -0.17 -5.37 -70.74
N LEU A 764 -0.54 -5.20 -72.02
CA LEU A 764 -0.05 -6.00 -73.15
C LEU A 764 1.18 -5.46 -73.88
N GLU A 765 1.76 -4.32 -73.49
CA GLU A 765 2.88 -3.73 -74.22
C GLU A 765 4.07 -3.33 -73.39
N GLN A 766 5.23 -3.80 -73.77
CA GLN A 766 6.65 -3.52 -73.45
C GLN A 766 7.28 -4.50 -72.43
N GLU A 767 7.72 -5.62 -72.97
CA GLU A 767 8.71 -6.48 -72.32
C GLU A 767 10.11 -6.28 -72.92
N VAL A 768 11.07 -5.91 -71.99
CA VAL A 768 12.49 -6.18 -72.29
C VAL A 768 12.69 -7.65 -71.93
N GLU A 769 12.95 -8.48 -73.01
CA GLU A 769 13.21 -9.89 -72.82
C GLU A 769 14.38 -10.11 -71.86
N ILE A 770 14.09 -10.70 -70.70
CA ILE A 770 15.06 -11.47 -69.93
C ILE A 770 14.40 -12.79 -69.55
N ASN A 771 14.75 -13.81 -70.47
CA ASN A 771 14.32 -15.17 -70.30
C ASN A 771 14.70 -15.80 -68.99
N GLU A 772 13.73 -16.02 -68.12
CA GLU A 772 13.86 -16.99 -67.01
C GLU A 772 12.59 -17.81 -66.68
N ASP A 773 11.39 -17.44 -67.19
CA ASP A 773 10.17 -18.23 -67.09
C ASP A 773 9.29 -17.90 -68.33
N SER A 774 8.98 -18.84 -69.18
CA SER A 774 8.11 -18.63 -70.33
C SER A 774 6.67 -18.48 -69.93
N ILE A 775 6.31 -17.23 -69.48
CA ILE A 775 4.90 -16.82 -69.15
C ILE A 775 4.06 -16.98 -70.43
N GLU A 776 4.68 -16.85 -71.63
CA GLU A 776 3.99 -17.00 -72.93
C GLU A 776 3.48 -18.41 -73.15
N ASP A 777 4.15 -19.47 -72.64
CA ASP A 777 3.76 -20.88 -72.80
C ASP A 777 2.76 -21.35 -71.71
N ALA A 778 2.35 -20.53 -70.75
CA ALA A 778 1.41 -20.91 -69.69
C ALA A 778 0.01 -21.17 -70.27
N ASP A 779 -0.57 -22.32 -69.97
CA ASP A 779 -1.91 -22.72 -70.43
C ASP A 779 -2.93 -22.16 -69.40
N PRO A 780 -3.79 -21.14 -69.74
CA PRO A 780 -4.80 -20.59 -68.86
C PRO A 780 -5.84 -21.62 -68.39
N THR A 781 -6.02 -22.71 -69.13
CA THR A 781 -7.03 -23.74 -68.85
C THR A 781 -6.68 -24.62 -67.63
N VAL A 782 -5.50 -24.48 -67.06
CA VAL A 782 -5.02 -25.18 -65.87
C VAL A 782 -5.64 -24.57 -64.59
N LEU A 783 -6.13 -23.30 -64.65
CA LEU A 783 -6.68 -22.58 -63.49
C LEU A 783 -8.20 -22.56 -63.59
N SER A 784 -8.88 -23.08 -62.52
CA SER A 784 -10.34 -22.95 -62.39
C SER A 784 -10.73 -21.55 -61.98
N ASP A 785 -11.93 -21.10 -62.32
CA ASP A 785 -12.47 -19.78 -61.92
C ASP A 785 -12.47 -19.61 -60.39
N GLU A 786 -12.80 -20.66 -59.62
CA GLU A 786 -12.75 -20.66 -58.16
C GLU A 786 -11.33 -20.43 -57.64
N LYS A 787 -10.35 -21.12 -58.19
CA LYS A 787 -8.94 -20.97 -57.81
C LYS A 787 -8.37 -19.63 -58.25
N TYR A 788 -8.80 -19.09 -59.40
CA TYR A 788 -8.46 -17.72 -59.78
C TYR A 788 -8.98 -16.67 -58.79
N ALA A 789 -10.22 -16.83 -58.34
CA ALA A 789 -10.80 -15.94 -57.35
C ALA A 789 -10.09 -16.07 -55.99
N GLU A 790 -9.78 -17.28 -55.51
CA GLU A 790 -8.99 -17.53 -54.30
C GLU A 790 -7.61 -16.87 -54.36
N MET A 791 -6.92 -17.03 -55.47
CA MET A 791 -5.60 -16.42 -55.69
C MET A 791 -5.69 -14.90 -55.76
N GLY A 792 -6.76 -14.35 -56.39
CA GLY A 792 -7.00 -12.93 -56.42
C GLY A 792 -7.27 -12.33 -55.06
N ALA A 793 -8.02 -13.02 -54.23
CA ALA A 793 -8.30 -12.57 -52.84
C ALA A 793 -7.05 -12.59 -51.95
N SER A 794 -6.08 -13.45 -52.23
CA SER A 794 -4.83 -13.56 -51.46
C SER A 794 -3.63 -12.83 -52.13
N GLU A 795 -3.87 -12.13 -53.27
CA GLU A 795 -2.81 -11.40 -53.96
C GLU A 795 -2.31 -10.19 -53.14
N GLN A 796 -1.02 -10.16 -52.93
CA GLN A 796 -0.33 -9.00 -52.30
C GLN A 796 0.54 -8.30 -53.37
N PHE A 797 0.75 -7.01 -53.19
CA PHE A 797 1.62 -6.23 -54.08
C PHE A 797 2.84 -5.73 -53.35
N ILE A 798 4.01 -5.85 -53.96
CA ILE A 798 5.27 -5.30 -53.48
C ILE A 798 5.51 -3.98 -54.20
N LEU A 799 5.60 -2.92 -53.45
CA LEU A 799 6.07 -1.63 -53.92
C LEU A 799 7.60 -1.60 -53.86
N SER A 800 8.23 -1.27 -54.97
CA SER A 800 9.68 -1.09 -55.05
C SER A 800 9.98 0.32 -55.56
N ILE A 801 10.80 1.05 -54.82
CA ILE A 801 11.14 2.45 -55.11
C ILE A 801 12.66 2.61 -55.18
N SER A 802 13.14 3.35 -56.16
CA SER A 802 14.54 3.65 -56.37
C SER A 802 14.93 5.06 -55.88
N ASN A 803 16.23 5.30 -55.69
CA ASN A 803 16.78 6.54 -55.19
C ASN A 803 16.42 7.75 -56.08
N ASN A 804 16.19 7.54 -57.36
CA ASN A 804 15.85 8.62 -58.31
C ASN A 804 14.32 8.80 -58.48
N GLY A 805 13.50 8.32 -57.54
CA GLY A 805 12.05 8.52 -57.53
C GLY A 805 11.26 7.72 -58.55
N PHE A 806 11.81 6.67 -59.05
CA PHE A 806 11.09 5.66 -59.84
C PHE A 806 10.55 4.57 -58.96
N GLY A 807 9.34 4.05 -59.28
CA GLY A 807 8.79 2.95 -58.52
C GLY A 807 7.71 2.22 -59.29
N LYS A 808 7.28 1.08 -58.74
CA LYS A 808 6.24 0.21 -59.30
C LYS A 808 5.63 -0.66 -58.22
N ARG A 809 4.40 -1.09 -58.44
CA ARG A 809 3.78 -2.21 -57.70
C ARG A 809 3.97 -3.48 -58.51
N THR A 810 4.39 -4.57 -57.87
CA THR A 810 4.56 -5.87 -58.52
C THR A 810 3.84 -6.95 -57.73
N SER A 811 3.01 -7.80 -58.39
CA SER A 811 2.33 -8.90 -57.73
C SER A 811 3.32 -9.87 -57.09
N THR A 812 3.02 -10.30 -55.85
CA THR A 812 3.83 -11.32 -55.16
C THR A 812 3.92 -12.64 -55.92
N TYR A 813 2.99 -12.91 -56.81
CA TYR A 813 3.03 -14.07 -57.68
C TYR A 813 4.14 -14.02 -58.74
N GLU A 814 4.70 -12.87 -59.07
CA GLU A 814 5.85 -12.76 -59.97
C GLU A 814 7.17 -13.21 -59.32
N TYR A 815 7.24 -13.27 -58.01
CA TYR A 815 8.42 -13.71 -57.25
C TYR A 815 8.32 -15.20 -56.95
N ARG A 816 9.03 -16.04 -57.72
CA ARG A 816 9.06 -17.50 -57.49
C ARG A 816 9.70 -17.86 -56.16
N VAL A 817 9.18 -18.90 -55.53
CA VAL A 817 9.79 -19.47 -54.31
C VAL A 817 11.03 -20.27 -54.70
N THR A 818 12.17 -20.01 -54.11
CA THR A 818 13.44 -20.67 -54.36
C THR A 818 14.07 -21.15 -53.04
N GLY A 819 15.12 -21.96 -53.14
CA GLY A 819 15.90 -22.29 -51.94
C GLY A 819 16.74 -21.08 -51.49
N ARG A 820 16.85 -20.89 -50.13
CA ARG A 820 17.66 -19.82 -49.55
C ARG A 820 19.13 -19.89 -49.97
N GLY A 821 19.82 -18.73 -49.90
CA GLY A 821 21.28 -18.62 -50.15
C GLY A 821 21.68 -18.57 -51.62
N GLY A 822 20.71 -18.53 -52.58
CA GLY A 822 20.94 -18.32 -53.99
C GLY A 822 21.30 -16.85 -54.35
N LYS A 823 21.57 -16.61 -55.65
CA LYS A 823 21.83 -15.26 -56.17
C LYS A 823 20.58 -14.39 -56.29
N GLY A 824 19.39 -15.01 -56.21
CA GLY A 824 18.11 -14.33 -56.38
C GLY A 824 17.74 -14.13 -57.86
N ILE A 825 16.62 -13.40 -58.04
CA ILE A 825 16.04 -13.00 -59.31
C ILE A 825 15.95 -11.48 -59.38
N ILE A 826 15.70 -10.90 -60.56
CA ILE A 826 15.52 -9.45 -60.70
C ILE A 826 14.17 -9.04 -60.08
N ALA A 827 14.17 -8.09 -59.16
CA ALA A 827 13.00 -7.43 -58.62
C ALA A 827 12.66 -6.14 -59.39
N MET A 828 13.68 -5.40 -59.75
CA MET A 828 13.61 -4.19 -60.60
C MET A 828 14.90 -4.03 -61.37
N VAL A 829 14.78 -3.62 -62.61
CA VAL A 829 15.98 -3.34 -63.47
C VAL A 829 16.51 -1.97 -63.00
N VAL A 830 17.73 -1.97 -62.49
CA VAL A 830 18.45 -0.80 -61.98
C VAL A 830 19.46 -0.31 -63.00
N ASN A 831 19.48 0.98 -63.30
CA ASN A 831 20.42 1.63 -64.24
C ASN A 831 20.68 3.07 -63.82
N GLU A 832 21.49 3.82 -64.59
CA GLU A 832 21.84 5.22 -64.28
C GLU A 832 20.62 6.15 -64.19
N ARG A 833 19.52 5.84 -64.88
CA ARG A 833 18.29 6.67 -64.92
C ARG A 833 17.49 6.59 -63.65
N ASN A 834 17.28 5.36 -63.14
CA ASN A 834 16.44 5.14 -61.99
C ASN A 834 17.24 4.99 -60.66
N GLY A 835 18.55 4.84 -60.72
CA GLY A 835 19.41 4.68 -59.58
C GLY A 835 19.23 3.36 -58.83
N ASP A 836 19.91 3.15 -57.72
CA ASP A 836 19.78 1.95 -56.88
C ASP A 836 18.41 1.91 -56.20
N LEU A 837 17.97 0.71 -55.81
CA LEU A 837 16.73 0.57 -55.00
C LEU A 837 16.95 1.18 -53.59
N SER A 838 15.97 1.96 -53.18
CA SER A 838 15.90 2.56 -51.85
C SER A 838 15.13 1.66 -50.84
N ASP A 839 13.93 1.23 -51.26
CA ASP A 839 13.10 0.39 -50.40
C ASP A 839 12.17 -0.54 -51.20
N SER A 840 11.66 -1.64 -50.55
CA SER A 840 10.73 -2.58 -51.14
C SER A 840 9.93 -3.30 -50.04
N PHE A 841 8.60 -3.09 -50.02
CA PHE A 841 7.71 -3.64 -48.99
C PHE A 841 6.29 -3.91 -49.55
N PRO A 842 5.48 -4.75 -48.85
CA PRO A 842 4.10 -5.02 -49.25
C PRO A 842 3.19 -3.81 -49.01
N VAL A 843 2.28 -3.59 -49.95
CA VAL A 843 1.31 -2.51 -49.93
C VAL A 843 -0.07 -2.99 -50.35
N ASP A 844 -1.11 -2.38 -49.76
CA ASP A 844 -2.49 -2.51 -50.18
C ASP A 844 -2.93 -1.30 -51.02
N PRO A 845 -3.90 -1.45 -51.93
CA PRO A 845 -4.39 -0.36 -52.77
C PRO A 845 -4.93 0.83 -51.96
N SER A 846 -5.50 0.57 -50.78
CA SER A 846 -6.00 1.59 -49.85
C SER A 846 -4.91 2.41 -49.14
N ASN A 847 -3.67 1.89 -49.11
CA ASN A 847 -2.59 2.54 -48.42
C ASN A 847 -2.14 3.83 -49.10
N GLN A 848 -1.48 4.67 -48.31
CA GLN A 848 -0.75 5.83 -48.82
C GLN A 848 0.71 5.70 -48.43
N ILE A 849 1.59 6.28 -49.23
CA ILE A 849 3.00 6.35 -48.91
C ILE A 849 3.49 7.75 -48.74
N ILE A 850 4.48 7.92 -47.88
CA ILE A 850 5.28 9.13 -47.80
C ILE A 850 6.69 8.80 -48.26
N LEU A 851 7.17 9.61 -49.21
CA LEU A 851 8.54 9.56 -49.67
C LEU A 851 9.30 10.75 -49.12
N VAL A 852 10.53 10.52 -48.73
CA VAL A 852 11.39 11.51 -48.12
C VAL A 852 12.68 11.57 -48.89
N THR A 853 13.11 12.78 -49.21
CA THR A 853 14.39 13.00 -49.85
C THR A 853 15.48 13.44 -48.86
N ASP A 854 16.74 13.31 -49.24
CA ASP A 854 17.91 13.74 -48.47
C ASP A 854 17.94 15.28 -48.23
N LYS A 855 17.21 16.07 -49.00
CA LYS A 855 17.02 17.51 -48.81
C LYS A 855 15.78 17.84 -48.00
N GLY A 856 15.07 16.83 -47.45
CA GLY A 856 13.93 17.02 -46.58
C GLY A 856 12.60 17.32 -47.27
N LYS A 857 12.50 17.10 -48.60
CA LYS A 857 11.19 17.17 -49.24
C LYS A 857 10.36 15.93 -48.91
N LEU A 858 9.11 16.16 -48.60
CA LEU A 858 8.10 15.14 -48.28
C LEU A 858 7.03 15.11 -49.35
N ILE A 859 6.78 13.95 -49.91
CA ILE A 859 5.75 13.75 -50.94
C ILE A 859 4.84 12.63 -50.48
N ARG A 860 3.54 12.88 -50.44
CA ARG A 860 2.50 11.87 -50.12
C ARG A 860 1.82 11.44 -51.40
N CYS A 861 1.74 10.15 -51.62
CA CYS A 861 1.13 9.59 -52.82
C CYS A 861 0.20 8.41 -52.45
N PRO A 862 -1.03 8.33 -52.97
CA PRO A 862 -1.85 7.13 -52.86
C PRO A 862 -1.15 5.97 -53.57
N VAL A 863 -1.16 4.79 -52.98
CA VAL A 863 -0.57 3.59 -53.59
C VAL A 863 -1.28 3.24 -54.89
N ASP A 864 -2.57 3.53 -54.96
CA ASP A 864 -3.38 3.16 -56.16
C ASP A 864 -2.99 3.97 -57.40
N ASP A 865 -2.39 5.11 -57.28
CA ASP A 865 -1.86 5.93 -58.36
C ASP A 865 -0.57 5.32 -58.97
N ILE A 866 0.06 4.37 -58.30
CA ILE A 866 1.33 3.77 -58.75
C ILE A 866 1.02 2.57 -59.63
N ARG A 867 1.59 2.57 -60.83
CA ARG A 867 1.36 1.53 -61.83
C ARG A 867 1.80 0.15 -61.38
N ILE A 868 0.95 -0.86 -61.62
CA ILE A 868 1.31 -2.27 -61.46
C ILE A 868 2.15 -2.64 -62.69
N ALA A 869 3.36 -3.20 -62.49
CA ALA A 869 4.28 -3.58 -63.56
C ALA A 869 5.07 -4.83 -63.18
N SER A 870 5.53 -5.56 -64.21
CA SER A 870 6.33 -6.77 -64.05
C SER A 870 7.66 -6.50 -63.32
N ARG A 871 8.17 -7.54 -62.63
CA ARG A 871 9.43 -7.47 -61.87
C ARG A 871 10.64 -7.08 -62.70
N SER A 872 10.67 -7.41 -63.98
CA SER A 872 11.77 -7.11 -64.91
C SER A 872 11.71 -5.71 -65.53
N THR A 873 10.86 -4.83 -65.06
CA THR A 873 10.76 -3.43 -65.56
C THR A 873 11.57 -2.47 -64.72
N GLN A 874 11.80 -1.25 -65.28
CA GLN A 874 12.49 -0.15 -64.59
C GLN A 874 11.59 0.66 -63.67
N GLY A 875 10.28 0.39 -63.64
CA GLY A 875 9.29 1.20 -62.97
C GLY A 875 8.96 2.50 -63.72
N VAL A 876 8.02 3.25 -63.14
CA VAL A 876 7.59 4.58 -63.62
C VAL A 876 8.08 5.67 -62.68
N LYS A 877 8.21 6.90 -63.18
CA LYS A 877 8.53 8.04 -62.34
C LYS A 877 7.35 8.35 -61.44
N ILE A 878 7.51 8.16 -60.13
CA ILE A 878 6.46 8.46 -59.13
C ILE A 878 6.47 9.93 -58.80
N PHE A 879 7.65 10.52 -58.71
CA PHE A 879 7.78 11.96 -58.55
C PHE A 879 9.10 12.52 -59.05
N ASP A 880 9.11 13.82 -59.25
CA ASP A 880 10.22 14.54 -59.84
C ASP A 880 11.14 15.10 -58.74
N ILE A 881 12.36 14.58 -58.72
CA ILE A 881 13.43 15.04 -57.82
C ILE A 881 14.48 15.83 -58.59
N ASP A 882 15.15 16.79 -57.95
CA ASP A 882 16.22 17.57 -58.55
C ASP A 882 17.46 16.67 -58.81
N ASN A 883 18.31 17.01 -59.77
CA ASN A 883 19.45 16.21 -60.18
C ASN A 883 20.49 15.87 -59.07
N GLU A 884 20.42 16.54 -57.92
CA GLU A 884 21.30 16.27 -56.76
C GLU A 884 20.52 15.82 -55.55
N GLU A 885 19.32 15.33 -55.72
CA GLU A 885 18.42 14.85 -54.66
C GLU A 885 18.13 13.39 -54.79
N GLN A 886 18.07 12.66 -53.68
CA GLN A 886 17.78 11.24 -53.66
C GLN A 886 16.69 10.90 -52.65
N VAL A 887 15.86 9.90 -52.92
CA VAL A 887 14.93 9.28 -51.99
C VAL A 887 15.72 8.48 -50.98
N VAL A 888 15.57 8.79 -49.70
CA VAL A 888 16.29 8.14 -48.59
C VAL A 888 15.38 7.25 -47.77
N SER A 889 14.08 7.53 -47.76
CA SER A 889 13.10 6.70 -47.00
C SER A 889 11.74 6.71 -47.66
N VAL A 890 11.05 5.57 -47.57
CA VAL A 890 9.66 5.41 -48.01
C VAL A 890 8.89 4.72 -46.91
N GLU A 891 7.84 5.37 -46.44
CA GLU A 891 7.02 4.83 -45.34
C GLU A 891 5.57 4.64 -45.79
N ARG A 892 4.99 3.50 -45.38
CA ARG A 892 3.58 3.20 -45.56
C ARG A 892 2.76 3.84 -44.47
N LEU A 893 1.74 4.61 -44.83
CA LEU A 893 0.70 5.05 -43.92
C LEU A 893 -0.44 4.01 -43.94
N GLY A 894 -0.79 3.46 -42.79
CA GLY A 894 -1.94 2.57 -42.63
C GLY A 894 -3.28 3.30 -42.86
N ASP A 895 -4.35 2.57 -43.01
CA ASP A 895 -5.70 3.09 -43.11
C ASP A 895 -6.03 3.90 -41.84
N ILE A 896 -6.20 5.20 -42.02
CA ILE A 896 -6.99 5.98 -41.09
C ILE A 896 -8.43 5.72 -41.53
N GLU A 897 -9.13 4.81 -40.87
CA GLU A 897 -10.56 4.60 -41.09
C GLU A 897 -11.25 5.95 -41.04
N ALA A 898 -11.92 6.29 -42.14
CA ALA A 898 -12.81 7.42 -42.19
C ALA A 898 -14.06 6.99 -41.42
N ASP A 899 -14.17 7.42 -40.17
CA ASP A 899 -15.43 7.34 -39.43
C ASP A 899 -16.50 8.08 -40.26
N ASP A 900 -17.48 7.31 -40.71
CA ASP A 900 -18.65 7.77 -41.44
C ASP A 900 -19.68 8.31 -40.43
N ASP A 901 -19.33 9.44 -39.81
CA ASP A 901 -20.29 10.18 -38.95
C ASP A 901 -21.13 11.13 -39.83
N SER A 902 -22.18 10.57 -40.43
CA SER A 902 -23.31 11.32 -40.92
C SER A 902 -24.36 11.55 -39.84
N GLU A 903 -24.12 12.48 -38.92
CA GLU A 903 -25.19 13.15 -38.19
C GLU A 903 -24.91 14.65 -38.20
N ALA A 904 -25.69 15.31 -39.01
CA ALA A 904 -25.74 16.76 -39.14
C ALA A 904 -26.49 17.35 -37.93
N ASP A 905 -25.77 17.98 -37.02
CA ASP A 905 -26.38 18.93 -36.09
C ASP A 905 -26.50 20.29 -36.77
N HIS A 906 -27.72 20.62 -37.10
CA HIS A 906 -28.14 21.99 -37.37
C HIS A 906 -28.01 22.80 -36.08
N ILE A 907 -27.02 23.65 -36.00
CA ILE A 907 -27.02 24.76 -35.04
C ILE A 907 -27.52 25.97 -35.84
N GLU A 908 -28.76 26.40 -35.56
CA GLU A 908 -29.30 27.69 -35.94
C GLU A 908 -28.48 28.79 -35.24
N ASP A 909 -27.94 29.68 -36.02
CA ASP A 909 -27.42 30.98 -35.56
C ASP A 909 -28.60 31.75 -34.93
N LEU A 910 -28.54 32.04 -33.65
CA LEU A 910 -29.31 33.13 -33.04
C LEU A 910 -28.33 34.25 -32.74
N ASP A 911 -28.40 35.26 -33.62
CA ASP A 911 -27.86 36.59 -33.38
C ASP A 911 -28.67 37.32 -32.30
N ASP A 912 -27.94 38.07 -31.50
CA ASP A 912 -28.28 39.33 -30.80
C ASP A 912 -29.60 39.47 -30.01
N GLU A 913 -29.48 39.54 -28.65
CA GLU A 913 -29.70 40.76 -27.84
C GLU A 913 -29.09 40.61 -26.43
#